data_24bcf6e331752e4f5ff1bb71f18886fc
#
_entry.id   24bcf6e331752e4f5ff1bb71f18886fc
#
_cell.length_a   1.000
_cell.length_b   1.000
_cell.length_c   1.000
_cell.angle_alpha   90.00
_cell.angle_beta   90.00
_cell.angle_gamma   90.00
#
_symmetry.space_group_name_H-M   'P 1'
#
loop_
_entity.id
_entity.type
_entity.pdbx_description
1 polymer ?
#
loop_
_entity_poly.entity_id
_entity_poly.type
_entity_poly.pdbx_seq_one_letter_code
_entity_poly.pdbx_strand_id
1 'polypeptide(L)'
;MFDHKSLQLLEQMINYPKLSIPELRLQINLSPRQFAYTLDKLNNALSNLDLPEIQVIDVEFKVDERIKNYWKLEGTSLNRQQSVFQETERIYLIYLYTYIRKEPIANIHYQSFLQVSRNTALADIKKLRSYCEKEGIQLSYNRTDGFHLEGEERLKRRFATICIGTLLQLPMGISGMKQVLNSWNYENTGSAIRENVNDLAKKYRIDFVSNRLDQLVYELLFLQCRSGHHKLILPIKQTKLMKEQPLLKMGEELSAYLFDEVAEAEVIYLTVQLLSAMQNIDELHIDEKLDLVSSTIISEVERLILVPFKERHILKSLLYKHLVPAYFRIICEVPLSNPLIDTIKTEHGVLFEFVKQALKPLSEYTGKWISDEEIGYFTILFGGHVRKLEAKPKVYRATIVCPNGISSSMMLRTQLRQLFPKLHFTESYSAAEIEKLSPDSYDMIFSTIYLESSKPVYLTRPLLTALEENYLQQAVAADFNLPVQSTIPMDKLMATIRKYATIKNEKALYEDLTKHLRQSHTRERSYAPMLSELLTEDKIQFSDASLEWEEAIQLAAKPLEEQHYITSAYTQAMIDRVLEMGAFIHIGKGIAIPHARPEQGVQELGMSLLRMKKPVLLLNQEEHAIDLFICLAAIDNKLHLKALSELTSFLVNEDSLKRLKEAETSAEIIAMMRKKGEDE
;
A
#
# COMPACT_ATOMS: atom_id res chain seq x y z
N MET A 1 -24.08 -6.01 26.04
CA MET A 1 -23.11 -6.89 25.33
C MET A 1 -22.78 -6.24 24.01
N PHE A 2 -21.52 -5.89 23.77
CA PHE A 2 -21.10 -5.32 22.47
C PHE A 2 -20.92 -6.43 21.44
N ASP A 3 -21.56 -6.32 20.30
CA ASP A 3 -21.20 -7.12 19.13
C ASP A 3 -20.22 -6.35 18.22
N HIS A 4 -19.66 -7.03 17.25
CA HIS A 4 -18.67 -6.46 16.31
C HIS A 4 -19.17 -5.19 15.61
N LYS A 5 -20.45 -5.16 15.17
CA LYS A 5 -21.04 -4.00 14.50
C LYS A 5 -21.23 -2.83 15.44
N SER A 6 -21.61 -3.09 16.70
CA SER A 6 -21.73 -2.05 17.73
C SER A 6 -20.38 -1.44 18.10
N LEU A 7 -19.32 -2.27 18.19
CA LEU A 7 -17.95 -1.79 18.43
C LEU A 7 -17.41 -1.00 17.24
N GLN A 8 -17.61 -1.48 16.02
CA GLN A 8 -17.22 -0.77 14.80
C GLN A 8 -17.96 0.59 14.71
N LEU A 9 -19.25 0.62 15.06
CA LEU A 9 -20.02 1.86 15.10
C LEU A 9 -19.46 2.84 16.13
N LEU A 10 -19.16 2.38 17.34
CA LEU A 10 -18.59 3.21 18.41
C LEU A 10 -17.23 3.76 18.02
N GLU A 11 -16.36 2.92 17.48
CA GLU A 11 -15.03 3.32 16.99
C GLU A 11 -15.12 4.43 15.94
N GLN A 12 -16.00 4.27 14.95
CA GLN A 12 -16.19 5.28 13.92
C GLN A 12 -16.78 6.59 14.48
N MET A 13 -17.70 6.51 15.44
CA MET A 13 -18.25 7.69 16.11
C MET A 13 -17.21 8.44 16.94
N ILE A 14 -16.26 7.72 17.57
CA ILE A 14 -15.16 8.35 18.32
C ILE A 14 -14.12 8.97 17.38
N ASN A 15 -13.78 8.24 16.31
CA ASN A 15 -12.74 8.67 15.37
C ASN A 15 -13.19 9.82 14.47
N TYR A 16 -14.48 9.89 14.13
CA TYR A 16 -15.06 10.86 13.22
C TYR A 16 -16.27 11.59 13.84
N PRO A 17 -16.08 12.40 14.89
CA PRO A 17 -17.16 12.98 15.68
C PRO A 17 -18.02 14.03 14.95
N LYS A 18 -17.57 14.50 13.78
CA LYS A 18 -18.27 15.49 12.95
C LYS A 18 -18.99 14.86 11.73
N LEU A 19 -18.93 13.53 11.55
CA LEU A 19 -19.68 12.87 10.49
C LEU A 19 -21.19 12.92 10.79
N SER A 20 -21.97 13.13 9.74
CA SER A 20 -23.43 12.94 9.84
C SER A 20 -23.78 11.44 9.92
N ILE A 21 -24.94 11.12 10.50
CA ILE A 21 -25.43 9.73 10.57
C ILE A 21 -25.54 9.07 9.17
N PRO A 22 -26.01 9.74 8.12
CA PRO A 22 -25.99 9.18 6.77
C PRO A 22 -24.59 8.80 6.29
N GLU A 23 -23.61 9.65 6.50
CA GLU A 23 -22.20 9.38 6.11
C GLU A 23 -21.60 8.24 6.92
N LEU A 24 -21.83 8.24 8.23
CA LEU A 24 -21.38 7.18 9.12
C LEU A 24 -21.96 5.81 8.73
N ARG A 25 -23.26 5.78 8.38
CA ARG A 25 -23.92 4.57 7.89
C ARG A 25 -23.30 4.03 6.59
N LEU A 26 -22.96 4.93 5.68
CA LEU A 26 -22.29 4.57 4.41
C LEU A 26 -20.92 3.97 4.68
N GLN A 27 -20.16 4.58 5.59
CA GLN A 27 -18.80 4.14 5.91
C GLN A 27 -18.76 2.71 6.48
N ILE A 28 -19.74 2.35 7.31
CA ILE A 28 -19.84 1.01 7.91
C ILE A 28 -20.82 0.08 7.19
N ASN A 29 -21.33 0.51 6.03
CA ASN A 29 -22.24 -0.25 5.17
C ASN A 29 -23.51 -0.76 5.90
N LEU A 30 -24.20 0.13 6.65
CA LEU A 30 -25.43 -0.17 7.34
C LEU A 30 -26.64 0.51 6.70
N SER A 31 -27.74 -0.25 6.51
CA SER A 31 -29.05 0.33 6.18
C SER A 31 -29.60 1.16 7.36
N PRO A 32 -30.58 2.08 7.13
CA PRO A 32 -31.19 2.86 8.21
C PRO A 32 -31.69 2.00 9.38
N ARG A 33 -32.34 0.87 9.05
CA ARG A 33 -32.86 -0.08 10.07
C ARG A 33 -31.75 -0.79 10.83
N GLN A 34 -30.70 -1.20 10.13
CA GLN A 34 -29.54 -1.84 10.76
C GLN A 34 -28.77 -0.87 11.65
N PHE A 35 -28.63 0.39 11.25
CA PHE A 35 -27.99 1.42 12.06
C PHE A 35 -28.78 1.66 13.35
N ALA A 36 -30.11 1.90 13.28
CA ALA A 36 -30.95 2.10 14.45
C ALA A 36 -30.85 0.91 15.41
N TYR A 37 -30.94 -0.31 14.90
CA TYR A 37 -30.80 -1.52 15.70
C TYR A 37 -29.40 -1.66 16.33
N THR A 38 -28.34 -1.33 15.60
CA THR A 38 -26.95 -1.40 16.09
C THR A 38 -26.70 -0.34 17.15
N LEU A 39 -27.25 0.88 16.97
CA LEU A 39 -27.15 1.97 17.94
C LEU A 39 -27.90 1.64 19.23
N ASP A 40 -29.12 1.08 19.13
CA ASP A 40 -29.87 0.64 20.28
C ASP A 40 -29.12 -0.44 21.09
N LYS A 41 -28.54 -1.43 20.41
CA LYS A 41 -27.66 -2.41 21.04
C LYS A 41 -26.46 -1.78 21.72
N LEU A 42 -25.84 -0.80 21.06
CA LEU A 42 -24.66 -0.08 21.55
C LEU A 42 -25.06 0.67 22.85
N ASN A 43 -26.16 1.42 22.83
CA ASN A 43 -26.64 2.16 24.00
C ASN A 43 -27.02 1.22 25.17
N ASN A 44 -27.69 0.12 24.91
CA ASN A 44 -27.96 -0.90 25.92
C ASN A 44 -26.68 -1.47 26.53
N ALA A 45 -25.62 -1.66 25.71
CA ALA A 45 -24.35 -2.13 26.21
C ALA A 45 -23.61 -1.07 27.03
N LEU A 46 -23.68 0.20 26.65
CA LEU A 46 -23.12 1.34 27.41
C LEU A 46 -23.83 1.50 28.75
N SER A 47 -25.17 1.43 28.78
CA SER A 47 -25.98 1.49 30.02
C SER A 47 -25.60 0.38 31.00
N ASN A 48 -25.32 -0.84 30.52
CA ASN A 48 -24.84 -1.96 31.36
C ASN A 48 -23.46 -1.73 32.00
N LEU A 49 -22.73 -0.72 31.54
CA LEU A 49 -21.42 -0.30 32.06
C LEU A 49 -21.49 1.02 32.83
N ASP A 50 -22.70 1.47 33.20
CA ASP A 50 -22.97 2.76 33.83
C ASP A 50 -22.40 3.96 33.01
N LEU A 51 -22.31 3.80 31.69
CA LEU A 51 -21.90 4.85 30.75
C LEU A 51 -23.14 5.51 30.12
N PRO A 52 -23.06 6.81 29.77
CA PRO A 52 -24.16 7.52 29.14
C PRO A 52 -24.46 6.96 27.73
N GLU A 53 -25.71 7.10 27.30
CA GLU A 53 -26.12 6.74 25.94
C GLU A 53 -25.62 7.78 24.93
N ILE A 54 -25.35 7.32 23.72
CA ILE A 54 -25.02 8.19 22.59
C ILE A 54 -26.30 8.87 22.13
N GLN A 55 -26.30 10.20 22.21
CA GLN A 55 -27.44 11.00 21.79
C GLN A 55 -27.38 11.26 20.29
N VAL A 56 -28.54 11.12 19.66
CA VAL A 56 -28.74 11.46 18.24
C VAL A 56 -29.74 12.61 18.19
N ILE A 57 -29.33 13.71 17.55
CA ILE A 57 -30.17 14.89 17.35
C ILE A 57 -30.20 15.14 15.83
N ASP A 58 -31.33 14.93 15.21
CA ASP A 58 -31.53 14.99 13.76
C ASP A 58 -30.58 14.04 12.99
N VAL A 59 -29.53 14.58 12.36
CA VAL A 59 -28.54 13.85 11.58
C VAL A 59 -27.16 13.80 12.24
N GLU A 60 -27.03 14.40 13.42
CA GLU A 60 -25.79 14.44 14.19
C GLU A 60 -25.84 13.50 15.40
N PHE A 61 -24.68 13.11 15.90
CA PHE A 61 -24.56 12.32 17.13
C PHE A 61 -23.53 12.95 18.07
N LYS A 62 -23.71 12.72 19.36
CA LYS A 62 -22.77 13.18 20.38
C LYS A 62 -22.31 12.02 21.25
N VAL A 63 -20.99 11.80 21.29
CA VAL A 63 -20.35 10.83 22.17
C VAL A 63 -19.83 11.57 23.41
N ASP A 64 -20.28 11.16 24.60
CA ASP A 64 -19.86 11.74 25.87
C ASP A 64 -18.35 11.46 26.13
N GLU A 65 -17.65 12.41 26.79
CA GLU A 65 -16.22 12.25 27.12
C GLU A 65 -15.94 11.05 28.04
N ARG A 66 -16.89 10.63 28.85
CA ARG A 66 -16.78 9.42 29.68
C ARG A 66 -16.69 8.16 28.84
N ILE A 67 -17.40 8.09 27.73
CA ILE A 67 -17.32 6.98 26.75
C ILE A 67 -15.96 7.00 26.08
N LYS A 68 -15.47 8.15 25.65
CA LYS A 68 -14.16 8.30 25.01
C LYS A 68 -13.02 7.90 25.95
N ASN A 69 -13.08 8.36 27.22
CA ASN A 69 -12.11 8.00 28.24
C ASN A 69 -12.16 6.50 28.59
N TYR A 70 -13.35 5.94 28.69
CA TYR A 70 -13.52 4.50 28.87
C TYR A 70 -12.95 3.72 27.68
N TRP A 71 -13.20 4.18 26.45
CA TRP A 71 -12.63 3.58 25.23
C TRP A 71 -11.12 3.65 25.20
N LYS A 72 -10.52 4.75 25.66
CA LYS A 72 -9.05 4.90 25.77
C LYS A 72 -8.44 3.92 26.77
N LEU A 73 -9.03 3.76 27.93
CA LEU A 73 -8.51 2.95 29.03
C LEU A 73 -8.82 1.46 28.85
N GLU A 74 -10.00 1.14 28.38
CA GLU A 74 -10.58 -0.18 28.37
C GLU A 74 -11.02 -0.66 26.98
N GLY A 75 -10.89 0.14 25.92
CA GLY A 75 -11.31 -0.22 24.58
C GLY A 75 -10.74 -1.56 24.09
N THR A 76 -9.55 -1.92 24.57
CA THR A 76 -8.96 -3.26 24.40
C THR A 76 -9.56 -4.30 25.36
N SER A 77 -10.14 -3.92 26.48
CA SER A 77 -10.73 -4.83 27.48
C SER A 77 -12.22 -5.04 27.30
N LEU A 78 -12.96 -4.06 26.76
CA LEU A 78 -14.36 -4.20 26.32
C LEU A 78 -14.51 -5.34 25.31
N ASN A 79 -13.51 -5.54 24.50
CA ASN A 79 -13.42 -6.66 23.58
C ASN A 79 -13.29 -8.03 24.28
N ARG A 80 -13.00 -8.09 25.58
CA ARG A 80 -12.65 -9.36 26.25
C ARG A 80 -13.84 -10.20 26.68
N GLN A 81 -15.01 -9.62 26.87
CA GLN A 81 -16.06 -10.41 27.55
C GLN A 81 -17.15 -11.00 26.67
N GLN A 82 -17.41 -10.52 25.45
CA GLN A 82 -18.56 -11.00 24.68
C GLN A 82 -18.56 -10.72 23.16
N SER A 83 -17.44 -10.61 22.48
CA SER A 83 -17.43 -10.40 21.04
C SER A 83 -17.33 -11.71 20.24
N VAL A 84 -18.21 -11.85 19.27
CA VAL A 84 -18.15 -12.97 18.29
C VAL A 84 -17.08 -12.65 17.27
N PHE A 85 -16.03 -13.45 17.22
CA PHE A 85 -14.99 -13.36 16.19
C PHE A 85 -15.58 -13.54 14.80
N GLN A 86 -15.13 -12.74 13.83
CA GLN A 86 -15.43 -12.97 12.41
C GLN A 86 -14.84 -14.28 11.93
N GLU A 87 -15.37 -14.81 10.84
CA GLU A 87 -14.88 -16.08 10.27
C GLU A 87 -13.36 -16.06 10.01
N THR A 88 -12.85 -14.97 9.41
CA THR A 88 -11.43 -14.80 9.13
C THR A 88 -10.60 -14.82 10.40
N GLU A 89 -11.04 -14.09 11.43
CA GLU A 89 -10.38 -14.09 12.74
C GLU A 89 -10.36 -15.49 13.37
N ARG A 90 -11.50 -16.19 13.36
CA ARG A 90 -11.61 -17.54 13.93
C ARG A 90 -10.65 -18.53 13.27
N ILE A 91 -10.52 -18.51 11.95
CA ILE A 91 -9.65 -19.43 11.21
C ILE A 91 -8.19 -19.23 11.65
N TYR A 92 -7.70 -18.00 11.71
CA TYR A 92 -6.32 -17.71 12.13
C TYR A 92 -6.10 -17.94 13.62
N LEU A 93 -7.10 -17.67 14.45
CA LEU A 93 -7.04 -17.98 15.90
C LEU A 93 -7.01 -19.48 16.17
N ILE A 94 -7.75 -20.33 15.41
CA ILE A 94 -7.65 -21.79 15.48
C ILE A 94 -6.22 -22.23 15.17
N TYR A 95 -5.57 -21.64 14.15
CA TYR A 95 -4.20 -21.95 13.84
C TYR A 95 -3.26 -21.63 15.01
N LEU A 96 -3.30 -20.41 15.53
CA LEU A 96 -2.43 -19.99 16.63
C LEU A 96 -2.70 -20.79 17.92
N TYR A 97 -3.97 -21.12 18.20
CA TYR A 97 -4.36 -22.00 19.29
C TYR A 97 -3.70 -23.38 19.16
N THR A 98 -3.72 -23.96 17.96
CA THR A 98 -3.09 -25.25 17.66
C THR A 98 -1.57 -25.17 17.65
N TYR A 99 -1.02 -24.02 17.22
CA TYR A 99 0.41 -23.79 17.07
C TYR A 99 1.15 -23.83 18.41
N ILE A 100 0.57 -23.30 19.48
CA ILE A 100 1.17 -23.23 20.83
C ILE A 100 0.56 -24.26 21.81
N ARG A 101 -0.08 -25.30 21.31
CA ARG A 101 -0.76 -26.31 22.13
C ARG A 101 0.17 -26.95 23.14
N LYS A 102 -0.34 -27.23 24.37
CA LYS A 102 0.33 -28.01 25.41
C LYS A 102 -0.18 -29.44 25.51
N GLU A 103 -1.42 -29.68 25.08
CA GLU A 103 -2.10 -30.97 25.20
C GLU A 103 -2.92 -31.29 23.93
N PRO A 104 -3.45 -32.52 23.79
CA PRO A 104 -4.26 -32.91 22.66
C PRO A 104 -5.54 -32.09 22.52
N ILE A 105 -5.82 -31.59 21.31
CA ILE A 105 -6.96 -30.73 21.02
C ILE A 105 -8.09 -31.56 20.39
N ALA A 106 -9.30 -31.52 20.99
CA ALA A 106 -10.52 -32.00 20.39
C ALA A 106 -11.38 -30.84 19.85
N ASN A 107 -12.36 -31.13 18.99
CA ASN A 107 -13.24 -30.09 18.43
C ASN A 107 -13.98 -29.27 19.51
N ILE A 108 -14.28 -29.86 20.68
CA ILE A 108 -14.93 -29.17 21.78
C ILE A 108 -14.08 -28.00 22.33
N HIS A 109 -12.74 -28.13 22.28
CA HIS A 109 -11.83 -27.06 22.72
C HIS A 109 -11.95 -25.83 21.82
N TYR A 110 -12.03 -26.01 20.50
CA TYR A 110 -12.27 -24.91 19.58
C TYR A 110 -13.66 -24.29 19.76
N GLN A 111 -14.69 -25.11 19.98
CA GLN A 111 -16.05 -24.61 20.25
C GLN A 111 -16.07 -23.72 21.52
N SER A 112 -15.46 -24.20 22.60
CA SER A 112 -15.38 -23.46 23.87
C SER A 112 -14.54 -22.20 23.75
N PHE A 113 -13.38 -22.28 23.05
CA PHE A 113 -12.50 -21.15 22.85
C PHE A 113 -13.16 -20.04 22.02
N LEU A 114 -13.81 -20.38 20.91
CA LEU A 114 -14.42 -19.42 19.98
C LEU A 114 -15.89 -19.09 20.30
N GLN A 115 -16.50 -19.79 21.26
CA GLN A 115 -17.93 -19.67 21.60
C GLN A 115 -18.85 -19.88 20.38
N VAL A 116 -18.57 -20.93 19.58
CA VAL A 116 -19.30 -21.25 18.35
C VAL A 116 -19.91 -22.66 18.39
N SER A 117 -20.88 -22.90 17.50
CA SER A 117 -21.47 -24.21 17.33
C SER A 117 -20.47 -25.24 16.78
N ARG A 118 -20.74 -26.55 17.00
CA ARG A 118 -19.94 -27.64 16.43
C ARG A 118 -19.79 -27.54 14.91
N ASN A 119 -20.86 -27.19 14.21
CA ASN A 119 -20.87 -27.10 12.75
C ASN A 119 -20.02 -25.91 12.26
N THR A 120 -20.10 -24.78 12.94
CA THR A 120 -19.26 -23.62 12.65
C THR A 120 -17.77 -23.93 12.85
N ALA A 121 -17.41 -24.55 13.98
CA ALA A 121 -16.02 -24.94 14.24
C ALA A 121 -15.49 -25.91 13.19
N LEU A 122 -16.29 -26.92 12.77
CA LEU A 122 -15.90 -27.86 11.72
C LEU A 122 -15.73 -27.18 10.35
N ALA A 123 -16.56 -26.19 10.02
CA ALA A 123 -16.44 -25.41 8.79
C ALA A 123 -15.16 -24.59 8.79
N ASP A 124 -14.84 -23.91 9.91
CA ASP A 124 -13.63 -23.12 10.09
C ASP A 124 -12.36 -24.02 10.01
N ILE A 125 -12.38 -25.20 10.66
CA ILE A 125 -11.30 -26.19 10.58
C ILE A 125 -11.08 -26.65 9.13
N LYS A 126 -12.16 -26.90 8.37
CA LYS A 126 -12.07 -27.31 6.95
C LYS A 126 -11.40 -26.22 6.10
N LYS A 127 -11.73 -24.94 6.32
CA LYS A 127 -11.10 -23.82 5.65
C LYS A 127 -9.63 -23.67 6.04
N LEU A 128 -9.33 -23.79 7.34
CA LEU A 128 -7.96 -23.76 7.84
C LEU A 128 -7.09 -24.85 7.21
N ARG A 129 -7.62 -26.09 7.04
CA ARG A 129 -6.89 -27.16 6.34
C ARG A 129 -6.45 -26.74 4.93
N SER A 130 -7.37 -26.15 4.17
CA SER A 130 -7.04 -25.66 2.81
C SER A 130 -5.97 -24.55 2.83
N TYR A 131 -5.94 -23.69 3.86
CA TYR A 131 -4.89 -22.68 4.01
C TYR A 131 -3.57 -23.31 4.40
N CYS A 132 -3.56 -24.25 5.34
CA CYS A 132 -2.37 -25.01 5.73
C CYS A 132 -1.75 -25.76 4.54
N GLU A 133 -2.59 -26.44 3.74
CA GLU A 133 -2.14 -27.20 2.55
C GLU A 133 -1.42 -26.30 1.54
N LYS A 134 -1.93 -25.08 1.30
CA LYS A 134 -1.28 -24.10 0.41
C LYS A 134 0.10 -23.67 0.92
N GLU A 135 0.29 -23.68 2.23
CA GLU A 135 1.56 -23.32 2.88
C GLU A 135 2.48 -24.54 3.13
N GLY A 136 2.11 -25.71 2.62
CA GLY A 136 2.89 -26.96 2.80
C GLY A 136 2.81 -27.54 4.21
N ILE A 137 1.74 -27.25 4.95
CA ILE A 137 1.46 -27.72 6.30
C ILE A 137 0.20 -28.58 6.27
N GLN A 138 0.13 -29.62 7.10
CA GLN A 138 -1.08 -30.41 7.30
C GLN A 138 -1.67 -30.19 8.69
N LEU A 139 -2.98 -29.91 8.78
CA LEU A 139 -3.73 -29.95 10.03
C LEU A 139 -4.37 -31.33 10.17
N SER A 140 -3.67 -32.22 10.87
CA SER A 140 -4.06 -33.62 11.08
C SER A 140 -4.87 -33.81 12.37
N TYR A 141 -5.58 -34.94 12.44
CA TYR A 141 -6.30 -35.37 13.64
C TYR A 141 -6.12 -36.87 13.83
N ASN A 142 -5.68 -37.25 15.01
CA ASN A 142 -5.73 -38.60 15.48
C ASN A 142 -6.27 -38.68 16.92
N ARG A 143 -6.53 -39.91 17.42
CA ARG A 143 -7.15 -40.10 18.74
C ARG A 143 -6.17 -39.79 19.89
N THR A 144 -4.88 -39.92 19.68
CA THR A 144 -3.85 -39.75 20.70
C THR A 144 -3.47 -38.27 20.85
N ASP A 145 -3.18 -37.60 19.72
CA ASP A 145 -2.63 -36.26 19.70
C ASP A 145 -3.70 -35.17 19.45
N GLY A 146 -4.95 -35.58 19.13
CA GLY A 146 -5.97 -34.65 18.72
C GLY A 146 -5.61 -33.88 17.43
N PHE A 147 -6.11 -32.66 17.29
CA PHE A 147 -5.72 -31.77 16.19
C PHE A 147 -4.28 -31.27 16.41
N HIS A 148 -3.46 -31.43 15.37
CA HIS A 148 -2.06 -31.04 15.39
C HIS A 148 -1.53 -30.66 14.01
N LEU A 149 -0.43 -29.89 13.99
CA LEU A 149 0.21 -29.43 12.76
C LEU A 149 1.38 -30.38 12.39
N GLU A 150 1.34 -30.89 11.16
CA GLU A 150 2.44 -31.67 10.57
C GLU A 150 3.14 -30.86 9.47
N GLY A 151 4.42 -31.15 9.23
CA GLY A 151 5.26 -30.47 8.25
C GLY A 151 6.50 -29.82 8.88
N GLU A 152 7.28 -29.11 8.06
CA GLU A 152 8.49 -28.42 8.49
C GLU A 152 8.20 -27.30 9.48
N GLU A 153 9.03 -27.18 10.54
CA GLU A 153 8.86 -26.16 11.56
C GLU A 153 8.98 -24.75 10.95
N ARG A 154 9.85 -24.55 9.98
CA ARG A 154 10.01 -23.29 9.25
C ARG A 154 8.69 -22.82 8.61
N LEU A 155 7.97 -23.74 7.95
CA LEU A 155 6.69 -23.43 7.30
C LEU A 155 5.60 -23.12 8.33
N LYS A 156 5.57 -23.83 9.45
CA LYS A 156 4.63 -23.58 10.54
C LYS A 156 4.84 -22.17 11.13
N ARG A 157 6.09 -21.76 11.35
CA ARG A 157 6.43 -20.41 11.83
C ARG A 157 6.06 -19.36 10.79
N ARG A 158 6.35 -19.61 9.51
CA ARG A 158 5.97 -18.73 8.42
C ARG A 158 4.46 -18.49 8.39
N PHE A 159 3.64 -19.52 8.53
CA PHE A 159 2.20 -19.37 8.54
C PHE A 159 1.70 -18.70 9.84
N ALA A 160 2.34 -18.91 10.97
CA ALA A 160 2.07 -18.15 12.19
C ALA A 160 2.29 -16.65 12.01
N THR A 161 3.40 -16.25 11.34
CA THR A 161 3.66 -14.86 10.94
C THR A 161 2.53 -14.28 10.09
N ILE A 162 2.02 -15.02 9.09
CA ILE A 162 0.86 -14.61 8.27
C ILE A 162 -0.38 -14.43 9.15
N CYS A 163 -0.69 -15.40 10.02
CA CYS A 163 -1.84 -15.32 10.93
C CYS A 163 -1.75 -14.10 11.86
N ILE A 164 -0.61 -13.88 12.49
CA ILE A 164 -0.37 -12.75 13.39
C ILE A 164 -0.50 -11.43 12.62
N GLY A 165 0.18 -11.29 11.47
CA GLY A 165 0.12 -10.08 10.66
C GLY A 165 -1.30 -9.74 10.20
N THR A 166 -2.10 -10.75 9.83
CA THR A 166 -3.51 -10.56 9.46
C THR A 166 -4.35 -10.18 10.67
N LEU A 167 -4.20 -10.88 11.80
CA LEU A 167 -4.94 -10.60 13.02
C LEU A 167 -4.68 -9.19 13.56
N LEU A 168 -3.46 -8.68 13.44
CA LEU A 168 -3.13 -7.30 13.85
C LEU A 168 -3.89 -6.24 13.06
N GLN A 169 -4.40 -6.57 11.88
CA GLN A 169 -5.20 -5.67 11.03
C GLN A 169 -6.71 -5.82 11.27
N LEU A 170 -7.14 -6.87 11.99
CA LEU A 170 -8.55 -7.15 12.25
C LEU A 170 -8.96 -6.60 13.62
N PRO A 171 -10.21 -6.11 13.77
CA PRO A 171 -10.66 -5.41 14.98
C PRO A 171 -10.48 -6.20 16.26
N MET A 172 -10.72 -7.52 16.20
CA MET A 172 -10.65 -8.40 17.37
C MET A 172 -9.36 -9.22 17.46
N GLY A 173 -8.44 -9.05 16.51
CA GLY A 173 -7.28 -9.92 16.38
C GLY A 173 -6.37 -9.90 17.60
N ILE A 174 -6.04 -8.71 18.15
CA ILE A 174 -5.20 -8.57 19.35
C ILE A 174 -5.89 -9.23 20.55
N SER A 175 -7.19 -8.99 20.72
CA SER A 175 -7.97 -9.60 21.82
C SER A 175 -8.00 -11.13 21.67
N GLY A 176 -8.24 -11.62 20.46
CA GLY A 176 -8.22 -13.05 20.16
C GLY A 176 -6.87 -13.71 20.44
N MET A 177 -5.77 -13.09 20.03
CA MET A 177 -4.42 -13.60 20.34
C MET A 177 -4.15 -13.68 21.85
N LYS A 178 -4.56 -12.66 22.61
CA LYS A 178 -4.49 -12.69 24.09
C LYS A 178 -5.33 -13.82 24.67
N GLN A 179 -6.52 -14.06 24.11
CA GLN A 179 -7.38 -15.16 24.53
C GLN A 179 -6.76 -16.52 24.21
N VAL A 180 -6.05 -16.67 23.08
CA VAL A 180 -5.27 -17.89 22.77
C VAL A 180 -4.24 -18.17 23.85
N LEU A 181 -3.43 -17.18 24.26
CA LEU A 181 -2.44 -17.32 25.32
C LEU A 181 -3.08 -17.73 26.66
N ASN A 182 -4.13 -17.03 27.04
CA ASN A 182 -4.86 -17.30 28.30
C ASN A 182 -5.46 -18.71 28.31
N SER A 183 -5.97 -19.21 27.18
CA SER A 183 -6.55 -20.55 27.06
C SER A 183 -5.54 -21.68 27.35
N TRP A 184 -4.27 -21.41 27.12
CA TRP A 184 -3.18 -22.33 27.38
C TRP A 184 -2.41 -21.99 28.66
N ASN A 185 -2.88 -21.05 29.48
CA ASN A 185 -2.22 -20.56 30.69
C ASN A 185 -0.78 -20.11 30.42
N TYR A 186 -0.58 -19.38 29.31
CA TYR A 186 0.66 -18.68 29.06
C TYR A 186 0.58 -17.25 29.59
N GLU A 187 1.66 -16.80 30.23
CA GLU A 187 1.80 -15.40 30.59
C GLU A 187 1.99 -14.53 29.35
N ASN A 188 1.37 -13.38 29.34
CA ASN A 188 1.56 -12.41 28.27
C ASN A 188 2.80 -11.55 28.55
N THR A 189 3.96 -12.04 28.14
CA THR A 189 5.27 -11.36 28.27
C THR A 189 5.52 -10.32 27.17
N GLY A 190 4.54 -9.99 26.33
CA GLY A 190 4.72 -9.10 25.19
C GLY A 190 5.29 -7.72 25.51
N SER A 191 4.94 -7.15 26.68
CA SER A 191 5.51 -5.86 27.13
C SER A 191 7.00 -5.98 27.47
N ALA A 192 7.39 -7.05 28.14
CA ALA A 192 8.78 -7.31 28.49
C ALA A 192 9.64 -7.64 27.26
N ILE A 193 9.09 -8.43 26.33
CA ILE A 193 9.73 -8.67 25.02
C ILE A 193 9.95 -7.35 24.26
N ARG A 194 8.94 -6.48 24.21
CA ARG A 194 9.04 -5.16 23.56
C ARG A 194 10.13 -4.30 24.19
N GLU A 195 10.18 -4.24 25.52
CA GLU A 195 11.21 -3.48 26.24
C GLU A 195 12.61 -4.02 25.91
N ASN A 196 12.81 -5.33 25.99
CA ASN A 196 14.07 -5.97 25.63
C ASN A 196 14.49 -5.67 24.19
N VAL A 197 13.58 -5.83 23.21
CA VAL A 197 13.86 -5.52 21.79
C VAL A 197 14.22 -4.04 21.61
N ASN A 198 13.54 -3.12 22.31
CA ASN A 198 13.85 -1.68 22.24
C ASN A 198 15.22 -1.36 22.86
N ASP A 199 15.61 -2.02 23.95
CA ASP A 199 16.91 -1.81 24.56
C ASP A 199 18.05 -2.38 23.70
N LEU A 200 17.83 -3.55 23.09
CA LEU A 200 18.73 -4.07 22.08
C LEU A 200 18.82 -3.14 20.86
N ALA A 201 17.70 -2.59 20.39
CA ALA A 201 17.67 -1.62 19.29
C ALA A 201 18.54 -0.39 19.60
N LYS A 202 18.41 0.19 20.80
CA LYS A 202 19.26 1.31 21.25
C LYS A 202 20.75 0.91 21.30
N LYS A 203 21.05 -0.28 21.85
CA LYS A 203 22.42 -0.81 21.95
C LYS A 203 23.10 -0.97 20.59
N TYR A 204 22.34 -1.50 19.62
CA TYR A 204 22.83 -1.76 18.26
C TYR A 204 22.56 -0.62 17.28
N ARG A 205 22.01 0.53 17.74
CA ARG A 205 21.67 1.72 16.93
C ARG A 205 20.74 1.42 15.76
N ILE A 206 19.73 0.63 16.00
CA ILE A 206 18.76 0.20 15.00
C ILE A 206 17.41 0.82 15.29
N ASP A 207 16.72 1.22 14.24
CA ASP A 207 15.32 1.64 14.29
C ASP A 207 14.44 0.59 13.61
N PHE A 208 13.28 0.34 14.19
CA PHE A 208 12.26 -0.53 13.62
C PHE A 208 11.10 0.27 13.08
N VAL A 209 10.48 -0.24 12.02
CA VAL A 209 9.17 0.26 11.57
C VAL A 209 8.13 -0.12 12.63
N SER A 210 7.40 0.86 13.18
CA SER A 210 6.54 0.65 14.37
C SER A 210 5.57 -0.52 14.26
N ASN A 211 4.82 -0.63 13.16
CA ASN A 211 3.90 -1.74 12.96
C ASN A 211 4.62 -3.10 12.75
N ARG A 212 5.85 -3.09 12.25
CA ARG A 212 6.70 -4.29 12.16
C ARG A 212 7.20 -4.72 13.53
N LEU A 213 7.55 -3.76 14.37
CA LEU A 213 7.89 -4.03 15.76
C LEU A 213 6.71 -4.65 16.51
N ASP A 214 5.49 -4.14 16.31
CA ASP A 214 4.29 -4.73 16.89
C ASP A 214 4.10 -6.18 16.46
N GLN A 215 4.22 -6.45 15.16
CA GLN A 215 4.14 -7.81 14.62
C GLN A 215 5.24 -8.70 15.18
N LEU A 216 6.49 -8.23 15.17
CA LEU A 216 7.66 -8.94 15.70
C LEU A 216 7.45 -9.33 17.17
N VAL A 217 6.96 -8.43 18.01
CA VAL A 217 6.68 -8.72 19.43
C VAL A 217 5.69 -9.87 19.59
N TYR A 218 4.60 -9.89 18.82
CA TYR A 218 3.66 -11.02 18.87
C TYR A 218 4.26 -12.30 18.29
N GLU A 219 5.04 -12.24 17.25
CA GLU A 219 5.76 -13.40 16.69
C GLU A 219 6.71 -14.02 17.72
N LEU A 220 7.50 -13.19 18.40
CA LEU A 220 8.41 -13.62 19.46
C LEU A 220 7.66 -14.23 20.66
N LEU A 221 6.54 -13.63 21.05
CA LEU A 221 5.69 -14.12 22.12
C LEU A 221 5.12 -15.51 21.80
N PHE A 222 4.56 -15.71 20.62
CA PHE A 222 4.05 -17.00 20.19
C PHE A 222 5.17 -18.02 19.97
N LEU A 223 6.33 -17.56 19.51
CA LEU A 223 7.52 -18.40 19.37
C LEU A 223 8.04 -18.87 20.73
N GLN A 224 8.10 -18.00 21.73
CA GLN A 224 8.47 -18.34 23.11
C GLN A 224 7.54 -19.41 23.69
N CYS A 225 6.21 -19.29 23.45
CA CYS A 225 5.24 -20.28 23.88
C CYS A 225 5.41 -21.64 23.17
N ARG A 226 6.00 -21.67 21.97
CA ARG A 226 6.22 -22.88 21.18
C ARG A 226 7.56 -23.55 21.44
N SER A 227 8.50 -22.88 22.07
CA SER A 227 9.88 -23.34 22.23
C SER A 227 10.00 -24.63 23.06
N GLY A 228 11.02 -25.41 22.76
CA GLY A 228 11.42 -26.59 23.53
C GLY A 228 11.19 -27.96 22.89
N HIS A 229 10.37 -28.10 21.84
CA HIS A 229 10.01 -29.42 21.30
C HIS A 229 10.10 -29.57 19.78
N HIS A 230 10.53 -28.52 19.03
CA HIS A 230 10.49 -28.56 17.58
C HIS A 230 11.83 -28.16 16.97
N LYS A 231 12.46 -29.10 16.24
CA LYS A 231 13.73 -28.87 15.56
C LYS A 231 13.52 -27.97 14.34
N LEU A 232 14.12 -26.78 14.39
CA LEU A 232 14.19 -25.86 13.26
C LEU A 232 15.36 -26.25 12.34
N ILE A 233 15.08 -26.40 11.05
CA ILE A 233 16.07 -26.63 10.00
C ILE A 233 16.00 -25.46 9.04
N LEU A 234 17.11 -24.77 8.81
CA LEU A 234 17.23 -23.64 7.92
C LEU A 234 18.09 -23.99 6.70
N PRO A 235 17.81 -23.37 5.52
CA PRO A 235 18.64 -23.54 4.34
C PRO A 235 20.09 -23.08 4.57
N ILE A 236 21.06 -23.86 4.09
CA ILE A 236 22.51 -23.58 4.28
C ILE A 236 22.88 -22.17 3.76
N LYS A 237 22.33 -21.76 2.64
CA LYS A 237 22.59 -20.43 2.06
C LYS A 237 22.14 -19.30 2.99
N GLN A 238 20.97 -19.44 3.63
CA GLN A 238 20.46 -18.47 4.60
C GLN A 238 21.35 -18.42 5.84
N THR A 239 21.73 -19.58 6.35
CA THR A 239 22.64 -19.70 7.49
C THR A 239 23.96 -18.97 7.25
N LYS A 240 24.58 -19.21 6.08
CA LYS A 240 25.84 -18.55 5.73
C LYS A 240 25.68 -17.03 5.63
N LEU A 241 24.66 -16.56 4.93
CA LEU A 241 24.39 -15.13 4.78
C LEU A 241 24.17 -14.43 6.13
N MET A 242 23.44 -15.06 7.03
CA MET A 242 23.14 -14.46 8.35
C MET A 242 24.38 -14.41 9.26
N LYS A 243 25.27 -15.40 9.17
CA LYS A 243 26.54 -15.39 9.95
C LYS A 243 27.46 -14.22 9.60
N GLU A 244 27.32 -13.66 8.43
CA GLU A 244 28.08 -12.50 7.95
C GLU A 244 27.46 -11.15 8.40
N GLN A 245 26.24 -11.16 8.97
CA GLN A 245 25.54 -9.92 9.34
C GLN A 245 25.94 -9.42 10.73
N PRO A 246 26.15 -8.11 10.92
CA PRO A 246 26.44 -7.52 12.24
C PRO A 246 25.35 -7.78 13.28
N LEU A 247 24.08 -7.90 12.84
CA LEU A 247 22.93 -8.17 13.69
C LEU A 247 22.89 -9.60 14.26
N LEU A 248 23.79 -10.49 13.88
CA LEU A 248 23.86 -11.84 14.44
C LEU A 248 24.01 -11.79 15.97
N LYS A 249 24.85 -10.88 16.50
CA LYS A 249 25.02 -10.68 17.94
C LYS A 249 23.74 -10.25 18.65
N MET A 250 22.93 -9.39 18.00
CA MET A 250 21.63 -9.02 18.53
C MET A 250 20.67 -10.22 18.54
N GLY A 251 20.72 -11.06 17.50
CA GLY A 251 19.98 -12.33 17.44
C GLY A 251 20.40 -13.31 18.54
N GLU A 252 21.70 -13.38 18.89
CA GLU A 252 22.23 -14.18 20.00
C GLU A 252 21.67 -13.69 21.34
N GLU A 253 21.74 -12.40 21.63
CA GLU A 253 21.22 -11.81 22.86
C GLU A 253 19.70 -11.97 22.98
N LEU A 254 18.97 -11.77 21.91
CA LEU A 254 17.52 -11.97 21.89
C LEU A 254 17.16 -13.45 22.08
N SER A 255 17.92 -14.38 21.48
CA SER A 255 17.73 -15.81 21.68
C SER A 255 17.97 -16.24 23.13
N ALA A 256 19.04 -15.73 23.76
CA ALA A 256 19.33 -15.99 25.17
C ALA A 256 18.27 -15.39 26.12
N TYR A 257 17.57 -14.31 25.71
CA TYR A 257 16.47 -13.77 26.49
C TYR A 257 15.19 -14.61 26.36
N LEU A 258 14.92 -15.17 25.15
CA LEU A 258 13.66 -15.87 24.85
C LEU A 258 13.71 -17.36 25.28
N PHE A 259 14.86 -18.02 25.25
CA PHE A 259 15.00 -19.47 25.37
C PHE A 259 16.02 -19.85 26.40
N ASP A 260 15.75 -20.92 27.14
CA ASP A 260 16.69 -21.50 28.11
C ASP A 260 17.90 -22.17 27.41
N GLU A 261 17.69 -22.78 26.27
CA GLU A 261 18.72 -23.37 25.41
C GLU A 261 18.80 -22.65 24.07
N VAL A 262 19.98 -22.11 23.76
CA VAL A 262 20.20 -21.34 22.52
C VAL A 262 20.74 -22.25 21.43
N ALA A 263 19.89 -22.59 20.46
CA ALA A 263 20.29 -23.29 19.26
C ALA A 263 20.70 -22.30 18.14
N GLU A 264 21.75 -22.63 17.38
CA GLU A 264 22.23 -21.79 16.27
C GLU A 264 21.14 -21.45 15.26
N ALA A 265 20.25 -22.40 14.95
CA ALA A 265 19.14 -22.17 14.03
C ALA A 265 18.15 -21.13 14.56
N GLU A 266 17.94 -21.04 15.88
CA GLU A 266 17.07 -20.02 16.50
C GLU A 266 17.73 -18.64 16.41
N VAL A 267 19.02 -18.53 16.68
CA VAL A 267 19.77 -17.27 16.51
C VAL A 267 19.63 -16.74 15.09
N ILE A 268 19.84 -17.60 14.11
CA ILE A 268 19.74 -17.24 12.69
C ILE A 268 18.31 -16.82 12.32
N TYR A 269 17.31 -17.56 12.79
CA TYR A 269 15.91 -17.23 12.58
C TYR A 269 15.56 -15.86 13.16
N LEU A 270 15.95 -15.60 14.40
CA LEU A 270 15.71 -14.31 15.05
C LEU A 270 16.45 -13.16 14.34
N THR A 271 17.67 -13.39 13.88
CA THR A 271 18.43 -12.41 13.09
C THR A 271 17.66 -12.04 11.80
N VAL A 272 17.08 -13.03 11.12
CA VAL A 272 16.22 -12.80 9.94
C VAL A 272 15.00 -11.95 10.30
N GLN A 273 14.32 -12.25 11.42
CA GLN A 273 13.15 -11.47 11.84
C GLN A 273 13.53 -10.01 12.16
N LEU A 274 14.66 -9.78 12.84
CA LEU A 274 15.17 -8.44 13.13
C LEU A 274 15.48 -7.67 11.84
N LEU A 275 16.24 -8.26 10.91
CA LEU A 275 16.56 -7.66 9.60
C LEU A 275 15.31 -7.33 8.77
N SER A 276 14.27 -8.15 8.89
CA SER A 276 13.02 -7.98 8.17
C SER A 276 12.16 -6.83 8.69
N ALA A 277 12.33 -6.46 9.95
CA ALA A 277 11.53 -5.44 10.64
C ALA A 277 12.21 -4.06 10.72
N MET A 278 13.53 -3.98 10.47
CA MET A 278 14.32 -2.77 10.63
C MET A 278 14.01 -1.69 9.59
N GLN A 279 14.33 -0.45 9.95
CA GLN A 279 14.19 0.73 9.07
C GLN A 279 15.56 1.34 8.73
N ASN A 280 16.53 1.32 9.67
CA ASN A 280 17.84 1.92 9.49
C ASN A 280 18.90 0.85 9.10
N ILE A 281 19.74 1.19 8.11
CA ILE A 281 20.63 0.23 7.43
C ILE A 281 22.11 0.63 7.42
N ASP A 282 22.47 1.73 8.08
CA ASP A 282 23.78 2.37 7.90
C ASP A 282 24.98 1.50 8.34
N GLU A 283 24.75 0.41 9.10
CA GLU A 283 25.81 -0.49 9.62
C GLU A 283 25.76 -1.91 9.02
N LEU A 284 24.90 -2.19 8.00
CA LEU A 284 24.83 -3.53 7.42
C LEU A 284 25.86 -3.79 6.34
N HIS A 285 26.51 -4.94 6.40
CA HIS A 285 27.30 -5.46 5.30
C HIS A 285 26.39 -6.03 4.23
N ILE A 286 26.11 -5.22 3.22
CA ILE A 286 25.30 -5.58 2.07
C ILE A 286 26.21 -5.56 0.84
N ASP A 287 25.97 -6.53 -0.05
CA ASP A 287 26.68 -6.63 -1.32
C ASP A 287 26.51 -5.32 -2.12
N GLU A 288 27.62 -4.72 -2.58
CA GLU A 288 27.64 -3.53 -3.46
C GLU A 288 26.74 -3.70 -4.69
N LYS A 289 26.46 -4.93 -5.11
CA LYS A 289 25.50 -5.23 -6.18
C LYS A 289 24.09 -4.79 -5.87
N LEU A 290 23.65 -4.76 -4.61
CA LEU A 290 22.30 -4.31 -4.27
C LEU A 290 22.12 -2.80 -4.53
N ASP A 291 23.18 -2.00 -4.37
CA ASP A 291 23.16 -0.59 -4.77
C ASP A 291 23.00 -0.43 -6.28
N LEU A 292 23.68 -1.28 -7.07
CA LEU A 292 23.49 -1.32 -8.53
C LEU A 292 22.07 -1.73 -8.90
N VAL A 293 21.53 -2.77 -8.26
CA VAL A 293 20.12 -3.20 -8.45
C VAL A 293 19.16 -2.04 -8.17
N SER A 294 19.37 -1.26 -7.09
CA SER A 294 18.53 -0.10 -6.78
C SER A 294 18.56 0.95 -7.90
N SER A 295 19.73 1.23 -8.45
CA SER A 295 19.90 2.17 -9.56
C SER A 295 19.24 1.67 -10.86
N THR A 296 19.34 0.36 -11.11
CA THR A 296 18.69 -0.30 -12.26
C THR A 296 17.16 -0.24 -12.14
N ILE A 297 16.62 -0.53 -10.95
CA ILE A 297 15.16 -0.44 -10.70
C ILE A 297 14.65 0.98 -11.01
N ILE A 298 15.35 2.03 -10.53
CA ILE A 298 14.96 3.42 -10.82
C ILE A 298 14.96 3.67 -12.32
N SER A 299 16.02 3.26 -13.03
CA SER A 299 16.13 3.41 -14.50
C SER A 299 15.00 2.68 -15.22
N GLU A 300 14.63 1.48 -14.77
CA GLU A 300 13.50 0.72 -15.32
C GLU A 300 12.15 1.40 -15.08
N VAL A 301 11.91 1.95 -13.88
CA VAL A 301 10.70 2.73 -13.63
C VAL A 301 10.68 3.96 -14.53
N GLU A 302 11.76 4.76 -14.61
CA GLU A 302 11.84 5.92 -15.49
C GLU A 302 11.59 5.54 -16.96
N ARG A 303 12.14 4.41 -17.40
CA ARG A 303 11.93 3.89 -18.76
C ARG A 303 10.45 3.51 -19.00
N LEU A 304 9.80 2.87 -18.02
CA LEU A 304 8.40 2.43 -18.15
C LEU A 304 7.40 3.56 -18.03
N ILE A 305 7.64 4.55 -17.15
CA ILE A 305 6.77 5.72 -17.02
C ILE A 305 7.12 6.86 -18.00
N LEU A 306 8.22 6.73 -18.73
CA LEU A 306 8.74 7.69 -19.71
C LEU A 306 8.99 9.10 -19.14
N VAL A 307 9.24 9.21 -17.84
CA VAL A 307 9.54 10.48 -17.17
C VAL A 307 10.67 10.29 -16.16
N PRO A 308 11.73 11.09 -16.22
CA PRO A 308 12.84 11.02 -15.26
C PRO A 308 12.45 11.66 -13.92
N PHE A 309 12.91 11.07 -12.83
CA PHE A 309 12.74 11.65 -11.51
C PHE A 309 13.63 12.87 -11.29
N LYS A 310 13.06 14.00 -10.82
CA LYS A 310 13.81 15.25 -10.56
C LYS A 310 14.89 15.11 -9.49
N GLU A 311 14.58 14.34 -8.41
CA GLU A 311 15.45 14.15 -7.25
C GLU A 311 15.91 12.69 -7.16
N ARG A 312 16.51 12.18 -8.26
CA ARG A 312 16.90 10.78 -8.39
C ARG A 312 17.80 10.28 -7.23
N HIS A 313 18.69 11.13 -6.72
CA HIS A 313 19.57 10.78 -5.61
C HIS A 313 18.82 10.58 -4.30
N ILE A 314 17.79 11.39 -4.03
CA ILE A 314 16.91 11.23 -2.85
C ILE A 314 16.09 9.96 -2.98
N LEU A 315 15.48 9.75 -4.15
CA LEU A 315 14.73 8.53 -4.45
C LEU A 315 15.61 7.29 -4.30
N LYS A 316 16.86 7.32 -4.79
CA LYS A 316 17.80 6.20 -4.64
C LYS A 316 18.07 5.88 -3.17
N SER A 317 18.32 6.89 -2.34
CA SER A 317 18.54 6.71 -0.90
C SER A 317 17.31 6.10 -0.21
N LEU A 318 16.10 6.59 -0.53
CA LEU A 318 14.86 6.07 0.03
C LEU A 318 14.56 4.64 -0.47
N LEU A 319 14.75 4.40 -1.76
CA LEU A 319 14.58 3.07 -2.33
C LEU A 319 15.56 2.07 -1.69
N TYR A 320 16.82 2.44 -1.52
CA TYR A 320 17.82 1.57 -0.91
C TYR A 320 17.44 1.20 0.53
N LYS A 321 17.00 2.17 1.33
CA LYS A 321 16.49 1.94 2.70
C LYS A 321 15.30 0.98 2.74
N HIS A 322 14.45 1.00 1.72
CA HIS A 322 13.33 0.07 1.61
C HIS A 322 13.76 -1.30 1.06
N LEU A 323 14.68 -1.29 0.10
CA LEU A 323 15.14 -2.47 -0.64
C LEU A 323 15.89 -3.45 0.28
N VAL A 324 16.69 -2.97 1.22
CA VAL A 324 17.51 -3.82 2.08
C VAL A 324 16.67 -4.75 2.97
N PRO A 325 15.71 -4.27 3.76
CA PRO A 325 14.82 -5.17 4.51
C PRO A 325 14.01 -6.08 3.59
N ALA A 326 13.55 -5.57 2.42
CA ALA A 326 12.83 -6.37 1.43
C ALA A 326 13.70 -7.51 0.88
N TYR A 327 14.98 -7.26 0.62
CA TYR A 327 15.94 -8.27 0.18
C TYR A 327 16.02 -9.44 1.17
N PHE A 328 16.15 -9.16 2.48
CA PHE A 328 16.18 -10.20 3.50
C PHE A 328 14.85 -10.95 3.60
N ARG A 329 13.70 -10.25 3.54
CA ARG A 329 12.39 -10.92 3.50
C ARG A 329 12.25 -11.85 2.31
N ILE A 330 12.64 -11.39 1.11
CA ILE A 330 12.53 -12.18 -0.13
C ILE A 330 13.42 -13.42 -0.07
N ILE A 331 14.71 -13.26 0.27
CA ILE A 331 15.66 -14.37 0.32
C ILE A 331 15.28 -15.39 1.40
N CYS A 332 14.84 -14.91 2.56
CA CYS A 332 14.49 -15.75 3.70
C CYS A 332 13.02 -16.18 3.71
N GLU A 333 12.24 -15.77 2.68
CA GLU A 333 10.81 -16.11 2.53
C GLU A 333 9.96 -15.69 3.74
N VAL A 334 10.31 -14.54 4.36
CA VAL A 334 9.55 -13.96 5.46
C VAL A 334 8.28 -13.31 4.89
N PRO A 335 7.09 -13.71 5.33
CA PRO A 335 5.85 -13.15 4.80
C PRO A 335 5.71 -11.68 5.20
N LEU A 336 5.15 -10.92 4.27
CA LEU A 336 4.82 -9.53 4.45
C LEU A 336 3.31 -9.38 4.34
N SER A 337 2.68 -8.61 5.23
CA SER A 337 1.29 -8.21 5.11
C SER A 337 1.20 -6.75 4.66
N ASN A 338 0.38 -6.49 3.66
CA ASN A 338 0.10 -5.14 3.17
C ASN A 338 -1.42 -4.90 3.15
N PRO A 339 -1.97 -4.18 4.15
CA PRO A 339 -3.41 -3.94 4.23
C PRO A 339 -3.95 -3.07 3.10
N LEU A 340 -3.06 -2.44 2.33
CA LEU A 340 -3.40 -1.50 1.26
C LEU A 340 -3.35 -2.15 -0.12
N ILE A 341 -3.02 -3.45 -0.23
CA ILE A 341 -2.72 -4.08 -1.52
C ILE A 341 -3.90 -4.01 -2.50
N ASP A 342 -5.12 -4.29 -2.04
CA ASP A 342 -6.30 -4.24 -2.90
C ASP A 342 -6.61 -2.81 -3.37
N THR A 343 -6.45 -1.83 -2.47
CA THR A 343 -6.60 -0.40 -2.81
C THR A 343 -5.53 0.04 -3.81
N ILE A 344 -4.27 -0.37 -3.62
CA ILE A 344 -3.17 -0.06 -4.54
C ILE A 344 -3.46 -0.63 -5.93
N LYS A 345 -3.89 -1.88 -6.01
CA LYS A 345 -4.22 -2.52 -7.29
C LYS A 345 -5.42 -1.86 -7.97
N THR A 346 -6.42 -1.42 -7.20
CA THR A 346 -7.62 -0.78 -7.74
C THR A 346 -7.34 0.66 -8.19
N GLU A 347 -6.67 1.46 -7.35
CA GLU A 347 -6.51 2.89 -7.62
C GLU A 347 -5.21 3.23 -8.38
N HIS A 348 -4.20 2.38 -8.28
CA HIS A 348 -2.88 2.56 -8.86
C HIS A 348 -2.40 1.36 -9.68
N GLY A 349 -3.33 0.59 -10.24
CA GLY A 349 -3.04 -0.68 -10.93
C GLY A 349 -1.99 -0.53 -12.05
N VAL A 350 -2.07 0.54 -12.83
CA VAL A 350 -1.09 0.81 -13.92
C VAL A 350 0.32 0.98 -13.35
N LEU A 351 0.47 1.79 -12.31
CA LEU A 351 1.78 2.00 -11.67
C LEU A 351 2.27 0.71 -10.99
N PHE A 352 1.35 -0.06 -10.39
CA PHE A 352 1.67 -1.35 -9.78
C PHE A 352 2.28 -2.32 -10.81
N GLU A 353 1.69 -2.43 -12.00
CA GLU A 353 2.22 -3.30 -13.06
C GLU A 353 3.58 -2.81 -13.60
N PHE A 354 3.78 -1.50 -13.73
CA PHE A 354 5.09 -0.95 -14.11
C PHE A 354 6.15 -1.23 -13.05
N VAL A 355 5.83 -1.04 -11.77
CA VAL A 355 6.76 -1.34 -10.67
C VAL A 355 7.05 -2.83 -10.59
N LYS A 356 6.07 -3.70 -10.81
CA LYS A 356 6.25 -5.14 -10.89
C LYS A 356 7.25 -5.54 -11.97
N GLN A 357 7.16 -4.93 -13.15
CA GLN A 357 8.13 -5.14 -14.23
C GLN A 357 9.51 -4.59 -13.86
N ALA A 358 9.58 -3.38 -13.30
CA ALA A 358 10.82 -2.74 -12.91
C ALA A 358 11.58 -3.46 -11.79
N LEU A 359 10.90 -4.30 -11.00
CA LEU A 359 11.51 -5.12 -9.94
C LEU A 359 12.13 -6.43 -10.47
N LYS A 360 12.08 -6.70 -11.78
CA LYS A 360 12.70 -7.89 -12.39
C LYS A 360 14.20 -8.04 -12.03
N PRO A 361 15.05 -6.99 -12.05
CA PRO A 361 16.45 -7.09 -11.62
C PRO A 361 16.61 -7.60 -10.17
N LEU A 362 15.71 -7.24 -9.27
CA LEU A 362 15.71 -7.74 -7.89
C LEU A 362 15.32 -9.22 -7.84
N SER A 363 14.31 -9.64 -8.61
CA SER A 363 13.91 -11.03 -8.70
C SER A 363 15.04 -11.91 -9.29
N GLU A 364 15.74 -11.43 -10.32
CA GLU A 364 16.89 -12.10 -10.91
C GLU A 364 18.07 -12.18 -9.92
N TYR A 365 18.34 -11.09 -9.20
CA TYR A 365 19.40 -11.04 -8.20
C TYR A 365 19.15 -11.98 -7.03
N THR A 366 17.94 -12.05 -6.53
CA THR A 366 17.56 -12.93 -5.41
C THR A 366 17.30 -14.38 -5.84
N GLY A 367 16.99 -14.61 -7.10
CA GLY A 367 16.51 -15.90 -7.62
C GLY A 367 15.14 -16.28 -7.07
N LYS A 368 14.36 -15.32 -6.55
CA LYS A 368 13.08 -15.53 -5.87
C LYS A 368 11.97 -14.67 -6.49
N TRP A 369 10.74 -15.16 -6.36
CA TRP A 369 9.55 -14.39 -6.66
C TRP A 369 9.33 -13.30 -5.61
N ILE A 370 8.89 -12.11 -6.07
CA ILE A 370 8.52 -10.98 -5.21
C ILE A 370 7.00 -10.99 -5.06
N SER A 371 6.52 -10.98 -3.82
CA SER A 371 5.08 -10.99 -3.54
C SER A 371 4.40 -9.67 -3.93
N ASP A 372 3.09 -9.72 -4.18
CA ASP A 372 2.31 -8.54 -4.51
C ASP A 372 2.31 -7.52 -3.35
N GLU A 373 2.39 -7.98 -2.11
CA GLU A 373 2.51 -7.15 -0.92
C GLU A 373 3.80 -6.31 -0.94
N GLU A 374 4.94 -6.91 -1.29
CA GLU A 374 6.21 -6.17 -1.48
C GLU A 374 6.11 -5.19 -2.63
N ILE A 375 5.61 -5.65 -3.80
CA ILE A 375 5.41 -4.78 -4.98
C ILE A 375 4.53 -3.58 -4.62
N GLY A 376 3.49 -3.79 -3.81
CA GLY A 376 2.61 -2.74 -3.31
C GLY A 376 3.36 -1.65 -2.54
N TYR A 377 4.27 -2.01 -1.65
CA TYR A 377 5.08 -1.02 -0.93
C TYR A 377 6.04 -0.26 -1.84
N PHE A 378 6.67 -0.93 -2.80
CA PHE A 378 7.47 -0.25 -3.84
C PHE A 378 6.60 0.68 -4.69
N THR A 379 5.37 0.28 -5.02
CA THR A 379 4.43 1.11 -5.76
C THR A 379 4.09 2.40 -5.00
N ILE A 380 3.88 2.32 -3.69
CA ILE A 380 3.66 3.51 -2.84
C ILE A 380 4.90 4.42 -2.86
N LEU A 381 6.10 3.86 -2.74
CA LEU A 381 7.35 4.62 -2.77
C LEU A 381 7.48 5.42 -4.07
N PHE A 382 7.36 4.77 -5.22
CA PHE A 382 7.44 5.43 -6.51
C PHE A 382 6.27 6.39 -6.75
N GLY A 383 5.06 6.03 -6.36
CA GLY A 383 3.87 6.87 -6.46
C GLY A 383 4.00 8.21 -5.73
N GLY A 384 4.68 8.23 -4.59
CA GLY A 384 5.00 9.45 -3.86
C GLY A 384 5.92 10.42 -4.63
N HIS A 385 6.80 9.89 -5.50
CA HIS A 385 7.73 10.70 -6.30
C HIS A 385 7.16 11.10 -7.67
N VAL A 386 6.21 10.32 -8.21
CA VAL A 386 5.51 10.67 -9.45
C VAL A 386 4.60 11.91 -9.27
N ARG A 387 4.24 12.26 -8.04
CA ARG A 387 3.21 13.29 -7.74
C ARG A 387 3.71 14.68 -7.34
N LYS A 388 5.01 15.01 -7.36
CA LYS A 388 5.47 16.35 -6.95
C LYS A 388 5.03 17.45 -7.93
N LEU A 389 4.12 18.33 -7.48
CA LEU A 389 3.76 19.59 -8.12
C LEU A 389 3.90 20.77 -7.15
N GLU A 390 4.36 21.91 -7.65
CA GLU A 390 4.65 23.13 -6.93
C GLU A 390 3.41 23.97 -6.63
N ALA A 391 3.36 24.66 -5.47
CA ALA A 391 2.63 25.91 -5.27
C ALA A 391 3.00 26.63 -3.96
N LYS A 392 3.06 27.98 -3.99
CA LYS A 392 3.14 28.87 -2.81
C LYS A 392 1.84 29.67 -2.72
N PRO A 393 1.16 29.84 -1.62
CA PRO A 393 1.22 30.97 -0.71
C PRO A 393 0.94 30.62 0.79
N LYS A 394 0.72 31.60 1.70
CA LYS A 394 0.75 31.58 3.16
C LYS A 394 0.08 30.34 3.79
N VAL A 395 0.76 29.76 4.71
CA VAL A 395 0.88 28.37 4.82
C VAL A 395 0.80 28.00 6.29
N TYR A 396 -0.36 27.43 6.69
CA TYR A 396 -0.43 26.70 7.94
C TYR A 396 0.47 25.47 7.85
N ARG A 397 1.21 25.17 8.91
CA ARG A 397 2.12 24.02 8.97
C ARG A 397 1.38 22.82 9.52
N ALA A 398 1.28 21.80 8.71
CA ALA A 398 0.69 20.53 9.07
C ALA A 398 1.77 19.46 9.22
N THR A 399 1.68 18.65 10.26
CA THR A 399 2.56 17.49 10.42
C THR A 399 1.78 16.20 10.30
N ILE A 400 2.46 15.11 9.91
CA ILE A 400 1.86 13.79 9.75
C ILE A 400 2.48 12.84 10.76
N VAL A 401 1.63 12.12 11.48
CA VAL A 401 2.05 11.06 12.39
C VAL A 401 1.54 9.73 11.87
N CYS A 402 2.47 8.86 11.49
CA CYS A 402 2.12 7.55 10.91
C CYS A 402 3.13 6.47 11.37
N PRO A 403 2.71 5.48 12.17
CA PRO A 403 3.56 4.39 12.61
C PRO A 403 3.90 3.38 11.50
N ASN A 404 3.22 3.46 10.35
CA ASN A 404 3.34 2.50 9.25
C ASN A 404 4.59 2.72 8.36
N GLY A 405 5.54 3.57 8.78
CA GLY A 405 6.80 3.81 8.09
C GLY A 405 6.75 4.85 6.97
N ILE A 406 7.90 5.05 6.31
CA ILE A 406 8.13 6.16 5.36
C ILE A 406 7.17 6.12 4.17
N SER A 407 6.92 4.94 3.60
CA SER A 407 6.09 4.79 2.39
C SER A 407 4.63 5.19 2.62
N SER A 408 4.01 4.71 3.71
CA SER A 408 2.61 5.02 4.04
C SER A 408 2.42 6.49 4.40
N SER A 409 3.37 7.10 5.13
CA SER A 409 3.34 8.52 5.48
C SER A 409 3.55 9.42 4.25
N MET A 410 4.37 8.99 3.28
CA MET A 410 4.59 9.72 2.03
C MET A 410 3.34 9.69 1.14
N MET A 411 2.64 8.56 1.07
CA MET A 411 1.38 8.46 0.32
C MET A 411 0.29 9.35 0.93
N LEU A 412 0.10 9.26 2.24
CA LEU A 412 -0.83 10.12 2.97
C LEU A 412 -0.47 11.61 2.79
N ARG A 413 0.81 11.96 2.90
CA ARG A 413 1.30 13.33 2.65
C ARG A 413 0.93 13.79 1.24
N THR A 414 1.08 12.94 0.26
CA THR A 414 0.77 13.28 -1.14
C THR A 414 -0.73 13.54 -1.33
N GLN A 415 -1.59 12.69 -0.78
CA GLN A 415 -3.05 12.89 -0.82
C GLN A 415 -3.46 14.15 -0.05
N LEU A 416 -2.94 14.36 1.16
CA LEU A 416 -3.24 15.55 1.96
C LEU A 416 -2.75 16.84 1.29
N ARG A 417 -1.61 16.83 0.62
CA ARG A 417 -1.13 17.98 -0.17
C ARG A 417 -2.04 18.31 -1.35
N GLN A 418 -2.62 17.30 -1.99
CA GLN A 418 -3.63 17.52 -3.04
C GLN A 418 -4.93 18.08 -2.47
N LEU A 419 -5.33 17.57 -1.31
CA LEU A 419 -6.55 17.94 -0.64
C LEU A 419 -6.47 19.39 -0.06
N PHE A 420 -5.27 19.76 0.43
CA PHE A 420 -4.99 21.03 1.08
C PHE A 420 -3.77 21.72 0.46
N PRO A 421 -3.87 22.27 -0.75
CA PRO A 421 -2.73 22.86 -1.46
C PRO A 421 -2.14 24.12 -0.76
N LYS A 422 -2.89 24.69 0.19
CA LYS A 422 -2.46 25.86 0.97
C LYS A 422 -1.79 25.50 2.31
N LEU A 423 -1.71 24.22 2.68
CA LEU A 423 -1.01 23.76 3.88
C LEU A 423 0.44 23.39 3.58
N HIS A 424 1.35 23.73 4.47
CA HIS A 424 2.73 23.27 4.42
C HIS A 424 2.89 21.99 5.27
N PHE A 425 3.11 20.88 4.63
CA PHE A 425 3.37 19.63 5.32
C PHE A 425 4.85 19.50 5.66
N THR A 426 5.16 19.47 6.95
CA THR A 426 6.49 19.20 7.49
C THR A 426 6.86 17.71 7.27
N GLU A 427 7.94 17.25 7.87
CA GLU A 427 8.29 15.82 7.86
C GLU A 427 7.24 14.99 8.58
N SER A 428 7.27 13.68 8.32
CA SER A 428 6.40 12.73 9.01
C SER A 428 7.13 12.17 10.23
N TYR A 429 6.40 12.02 11.34
CA TYR A 429 6.93 11.64 12.62
C TYR A 429 6.25 10.37 13.17
N SER A 430 6.93 9.64 14.01
CA SER A 430 6.33 8.64 14.88
C SER A 430 5.65 9.30 16.09
N ALA A 431 4.82 8.55 16.83
CA ALA A 431 4.19 9.05 18.04
C ALA A 431 5.18 9.55 19.11
N ALA A 432 6.32 8.87 19.23
CA ALA A 432 7.37 9.25 20.20
C ALA A 432 8.19 10.47 19.76
N GLU A 433 8.27 10.76 18.47
CA GLU A 433 9.00 11.90 17.93
C GLU A 433 8.16 13.19 18.01
N ILE A 434 6.84 13.10 17.79
CA ILE A 434 5.97 14.29 17.87
C ILE A 434 5.93 14.87 19.28
N GLU A 435 6.05 14.06 20.32
CA GLU A 435 6.11 14.50 21.71
C GLU A 435 7.36 15.36 22.03
N LYS A 436 8.43 15.17 21.25
CA LYS A 436 9.69 15.91 21.41
C LYS A 436 9.73 17.20 20.60
N LEU A 437 8.78 17.42 19.70
CA LEU A 437 8.71 18.63 18.88
C LEU A 437 8.08 19.78 19.66
N SER A 438 8.62 21.00 19.43
CA SER A 438 7.97 22.19 19.95
C SER A 438 6.57 22.34 19.37
N PRO A 439 5.53 22.58 20.17
CA PRO A 439 4.17 22.85 19.70
C PRO A 439 4.06 24.03 18.72
N ASP A 440 5.07 24.92 18.70
CA ASP A 440 5.14 26.05 17.77
C ASP A 440 5.68 25.67 16.39
N SER A 441 6.14 24.45 16.20
CA SER A 441 6.67 23.99 14.91
C SER A 441 5.58 23.56 13.92
N TYR A 442 4.35 23.33 14.38
CA TYR A 442 3.19 22.93 13.57
C TYR A 442 1.89 23.57 14.10
N ASP A 443 0.90 23.69 13.23
CA ASP A 443 -0.40 24.29 13.54
C ASP A 443 -1.49 23.21 13.66
N MET A 444 -1.29 22.04 13.03
CA MET A 444 -2.21 20.89 13.05
C MET A 444 -1.47 19.58 12.81
N ILE A 445 -2.11 18.45 13.19
CA ILE A 445 -1.58 17.10 13.03
C ILE A 445 -2.59 16.27 12.23
N PHE A 446 -2.12 15.56 11.20
CA PHE A 446 -2.83 14.46 10.58
C PHE A 446 -2.21 13.15 11.07
N SER A 447 -3.01 12.31 11.72
CA SER A 447 -2.50 11.10 12.36
C SER A 447 -3.25 9.86 11.91
N THR A 448 -2.53 8.74 11.72
CA THR A 448 -3.14 7.43 11.50
C THR A 448 -3.40 6.67 12.81
N ILE A 449 -3.03 7.26 13.93
CA ILE A 449 -3.29 6.76 15.28
C ILE A 449 -3.85 7.87 16.16
N TYR A 450 -4.53 7.51 17.23
CA TYR A 450 -4.98 8.49 18.21
C TYR A 450 -3.80 9.12 18.95
N LEU A 451 -3.81 10.47 19.07
CA LEU A 451 -2.81 11.26 19.77
C LEU A 451 -3.48 12.32 20.65
N GLU A 452 -2.93 12.54 21.83
CA GLU A 452 -3.27 13.73 22.64
C GLU A 452 -2.34 14.89 22.24
N SER A 453 -2.92 16.02 21.88
CA SER A 453 -2.16 17.22 21.51
C SER A 453 -2.93 18.48 21.85
N SER A 454 -2.20 19.56 22.16
CA SER A 454 -2.77 20.91 22.32
C SER A 454 -3.21 21.53 20.99
N LYS A 455 -2.78 20.96 19.85
CA LYS A 455 -3.16 21.36 18.50
C LYS A 455 -4.22 20.42 17.93
N PRO A 456 -5.04 20.86 16.98
CA PRO A 456 -6.01 20.01 16.31
C PRO A 456 -5.38 18.75 15.69
N VAL A 457 -5.95 17.58 16.00
CA VAL A 457 -5.54 16.29 15.44
C VAL A 457 -6.66 15.76 14.57
N TYR A 458 -6.34 15.49 13.31
CA TYR A 458 -7.24 14.86 12.34
C TYR A 458 -6.83 13.43 12.17
N LEU A 459 -7.69 12.51 12.59
CA LEU A 459 -7.45 11.09 12.42
C LEU A 459 -7.71 10.70 10.97
N THR A 460 -6.77 9.97 10.38
CA THR A 460 -6.78 9.61 8.96
C THR A 460 -6.39 8.16 8.77
N ARG A 461 -6.67 7.61 7.59
CA ARG A 461 -6.04 6.37 7.13
C ARG A 461 -4.84 6.66 6.24
N PRO A 462 -3.90 5.72 6.08
CA PRO A 462 -2.77 5.87 5.16
C PRO A 462 -3.18 6.15 3.71
N LEU A 463 -4.37 5.65 3.30
CA LEU A 463 -5.05 5.97 2.05
C LEU A 463 -6.45 6.47 2.38
N LEU A 464 -6.76 7.69 1.91
CA LEU A 464 -8.03 8.35 2.15
C LEU A 464 -9.07 7.88 1.13
N THR A 465 -10.24 7.51 1.61
CA THR A 465 -11.42 7.35 0.77
C THR A 465 -12.00 8.72 0.41
N ALA A 466 -12.83 8.79 -0.64
CA ALA A 466 -13.52 10.00 -1.06
C ALA A 466 -14.35 10.65 0.09
N LEU A 467 -14.89 9.84 0.97
CA LEU A 467 -15.68 10.28 2.12
C LEU A 467 -14.80 10.90 3.20
N GLU A 468 -13.67 10.27 3.51
CA GLU A 468 -12.69 10.78 4.47
C GLU A 468 -12.05 12.08 3.98
N GLU A 469 -11.75 12.20 2.69
CA GLU A 469 -11.25 13.44 2.09
C GLU A 469 -12.26 14.59 2.24
N ASN A 470 -13.55 14.34 1.97
CA ASN A 470 -14.60 15.34 2.14
C ASN A 470 -14.74 15.77 3.61
N TYR A 471 -14.75 14.79 4.54
CA TYR A 471 -14.75 15.06 5.97
C TYR A 471 -13.57 15.92 6.39
N LEU A 472 -12.35 15.56 5.99
CA LEU A 472 -11.15 16.31 6.34
C LEU A 472 -11.17 17.74 5.78
N GLN A 473 -11.65 17.92 4.54
CA GLN A 473 -11.81 19.27 3.97
C GLN A 473 -12.74 20.14 4.81
N GLN A 474 -13.89 19.62 5.22
CA GLN A 474 -14.85 20.35 6.03
C GLN A 474 -14.30 20.62 7.44
N ALA A 475 -13.68 19.62 8.08
CA ALA A 475 -13.16 19.75 9.43
C ALA A 475 -12.02 20.78 9.50
N VAL A 476 -11.03 20.67 8.60
CA VAL A 476 -9.89 21.60 8.55
C VAL A 476 -10.34 23.01 8.15
N ALA A 477 -11.28 23.12 7.20
CA ALA A 477 -11.82 24.42 6.79
C ALA A 477 -12.56 25.11 7.93
N ALA A 478 -13.32 24.37 8.73
CA ALA A 478 -14.02 24.92 9.89
C ALA A 478 -13.06 25.39 10.98
N ASP A 479 -12.00 24.61 11.27
CA ASP A 479 -11.06 24.90 12.35
C ASP A 479 -10.08 26.02 12.00
N PHE A 480 -9.71 26.19 10.71
CA PHE A 480 -8.72 27.17 10.24
C PHE A 480 -9.29 28.28 9.36
N ASN A 481 -10.60 28.34 9.25
CA ASN A 481 -11.31 29.33 8.42
C ASN A 481 -10.76 29.42 6.98
N LEU A 482 -10.40 28.25 6.42
CA LEU A 482 -9.93 28.14 5.06
C LEU A 482 -11.11 28.19 4.09
N PRO A 483 -10.96 28.85 2.91
CA PRO A 483 -12.04 28.83 1.93
C PRO A 483 -12.30 27.40 1.48
N VAL A 484 -13.46 26.88 1.80
CA VAL A 484 -13.96 25.62 1.25
C VAL A 484 -14.20 25.88 -0.23
N GLN A 485 -13.56 25.13 -1.10
CA GLN A 485 -14.05 25.07 -2.48
C GLN A 485 -15.47 24.54 -2.37
N SER A 486 -16.44 25.33 -2.85
CA SER A 486 -17.88 25.13 -2.62
C SER A 486 -18.31 23.73 -3.08
N THR A 487 -18.26 22.78 -2.19
CA THR A 487 -18.85 21.46 -2.39
C THR A 487 -20.33 21.58 -2.06
N ILE A 488 -21.18 21.20 -2.98
CA ILE A 488 -22.62 21.02 -2.71
C ILE A 488 -22.70 20.06 -1.52
N PRO A 489 -23.39 20.40 -0.40
CA PRO A 489 -23.52 19.49 0.73
C PRO A 489 -24.12 18.17 0.24
N MET A 490 -23.33 17.12 0.28
CA MET A 490 -23.67 15.81 -0.28
C MET A 490 -24.91 15.21 0.36
N ASP A 491 -25.07 15.45 1.66
CA ASP A 491 -26.23 15.01 2.44
C ASP A 491 -27.54 15.66 1.91
N LYS A 492 -27.52 16.95 1.54
CA LYS A 492 -28.67 17.63 0.92
C LYS A 492 -28.96 17.06 -0.46
N LEU A 493 -27.92 16.76 -1.24
CA LEU A 493 -28.08 16.15 -2.55
C LEU A 493 -28.66 14.73 -2.42
N MET A 494 -28.10 13.90 -1.55
CA MET A 494 -28.61 12.55 -1.28
C MET A 494 -30.02 12.57 -0.73
N ALA A 495 -30.33 13.47 0.21
CA ALA A 495 -31.68 13.66 0.73
C ALA A 495 -32.67 14.06 -0.36
N THR A 496 -32.25 14.90 -1.30
CA THR A 496 -33.09 15.29 -2.45
C THR A 496 -33.33 14.10 -3.37
N ILE A 497 -32.30 13.32 -3.72
CA ILE A 497 -32.45 12.14 -4.58
C ILE A 497 -33.40 11.11 -3.94
N ARG A 498 -33.30 10.87 -2.64
CA ARG A 498 -34.21 9.96 -1.91
C ARG A 498 -35.68 10.36 -1.96
N LYS A 499 -36.00 11.65 -2.14
CA LYS A 499 -37.40 12.12 -2.31
C LYS A 499 -38.02 11.70 -3.64
N TYR A 500 -37.20 11.52 -4.68
CA TYR A 500 -37.67 11.33 -6.05
C TYR A 500 -37.28 10.00 -6.67
N ALA A 501 -36.36 9.24 -6.04
CA ALA A 501 -35.85 7.97 -6.54
C ALA A 501 -35.60 6.93 -5.43
N THR A 502 -35.79 5.66 -5.77
CA THR A 502 -35.40 4.55 -4.90
C THR A 502 -33.94 4.17 -5.23
N ILE A 503 -33.04 4.33 -4.26
CA ILE A 503 -31.61 4.09 -4.47
C ILE A 503 -31.34 2.61 -4.18
N LYS A 504 -30.82 1.87 -5.17
CA LYS A 504 -30.45 0.45 -5.01
C LYS A 504 -29.18 0.26 -4.19
N ASN A 505 -28.19 1.14 -4.36
CA ASN A 505 -26.91 1.11 -3.65
C ASN A 505 -26.50 2.54 -3.30
N GLU A 506 -26.76 2.95 -2.06
CA GLU A 506 -26.48 4.30 -1.57
C GLU A 506 -24.98 4.61 -1.53
N LYS A 507 -24.15 3.60 -1.21
CA LYS A 507 -22.69 3.78 -1.13
C LYS A 507 -22.10 4.05 -2.49
N ALA A 508 -22.43 3.24 -3.49
CA ALA A 508 -21.98 3.43 -4.86
C ALA A 508 -22.44 4.78 -5.42
N LEU A 509 -23.72 5.15 -5.20
CA LEU A 509 -24.22 6.45 -5.63
C LEU A 509 -23.49 7.62 -4.96
N TYR A 510 -23.21 7.53 -3.65
CA TYR A 510 -22.45 8.56 -2.92
C TYR A 510 -21.02 8.68 -3.48
N GLU A 511 -20.33 7.56 -3.70
CA GLU A 511 -18.98 7.52 -4.26
C GLU A 511 -18.94 8.10 -5.68
N ASP A 512 -19.88 7.71 -6.55
CA ASP A 512 -19.99 8.21 -7.92
C ASP A 512 -20.32 9.71 -7.94
N LEU A 513 -21.30 10.17 -7.16
CA LEU A 513 -21.62 11.58 -7.06
C LEU A 513 -20.45 12.40 -6.54
N THR A 514 -19.76 11.91 -5.51
CA THR A 514 -18.56 12.56 -4.97
C THR A 514 -17.47 12.67 -6.04
N LYS A 515 -17.27 11.61 -6.81
CA LYS A 515 -16.31 11.56 -7.91
C LYS A 515 -16.68 12.56 -9.02
N HIS A 516 -17.93 12.61 -9.44
CA HIS A 516 -18.40 13.48 -10.53
C HIS A 516 -18.49 14.95 -10.12
N LEU A 517 -18.91 15.27 -8.89
CA LEU A 517 -18.96 16.66 -8.42
C LEU A 517 -17.57 17.26 -8.21
N ARG A 518 -16.58 16.45 -7.85
CA ARG A 518 -15.17 16.86 -7.82
C ARG A 518 -14.63 17.10 -9.24
N GLN A 519 -15.02 16.27 -10.22
CA GLN A 519 -14.60 16.42 -11.60
C GLN A 519 -15.10 17.70 -12.25
N SER A 520 -16.24 18.25 -11.83
CA SER A 520 -16.80 19.48 -12.41
C SER A 520 -15.98 20.75 -12.06
N HIS A 521 -15.15 20.74 -11.02
CA HIS A 521 -14.28 21.85 -10.62
C HIS A 521 -12.78 21.64 -10.92
N THR A 522 -12.40 20.43 -11.33
CA THR A 522 -11.02 20.08 -11.74
C THR A 522 -10.94 19.59 -13.17
N ARG A 523 -11.94 19.93 -14.00
CA ARG A 523 -12.09 19.40 -15.37
C ARG A 523 -10.90 19.60 -16.31
N GLU A 524 -9.87 20.35 -15.91
CA GLU A 524 -8.67 20.53 -16.73
C GLU A 524 -7.45 19.69 -16.32
N ARG A 525 -7.45 18.94 -15.17
CA ARG A 525 -6.21 18.29 -14.70
C ARG A 525 -6.28 16.84 -14.21
N SER A 526 -7.40 16.14 -14.27
CA SER A 526 -7.48 14.75 -13.75
C SER A 526 -8.03 13.70 -14.74
N TYR A 527 -8.37 14.09 -15.96
CA TYR A 527 -8.73 13.15 -17.01
C TYR A 527 -7.45 12.53 -17.59
N ALA A 528 -7.26 11.22 -17.40
CA ALA A 528 -6.19 10.48 -18.03
C ALA A 528 -6.71 9.96 -19.39
N PRO A 529 -6.29 10.58 -20.51
CA PRO A 529 -6.81 10.22 -21.83
C PRO A 529 -6.40 8.82 -22.25
N MET A 530 -7.22 8.20 -23.07
CA MET A 530 -6.90 6.93 -23.74
C MET A 530 -5.88 7.13 -24.85
N LEU A 531 -5.22 6.04 -25.27
CA LEU A 531 -4.29 6.07 -26.40
C LEU A 531 -4.94 6.62 -27.68
N SER A 532 -6.20 6.21 -27.98
CA SER A 532 -6.96 6.65 -29.14
C SER A 532 -7.34 8.14 -29.13
N GLU A 533 -7.24 8.81 -27.98
CA GLU A 533 -7.50 10.25 -27.86
C GLU A 533 -6.23 11.07 -28.05
N LEU A 534 -5.07 10.51 -27.68
CA LEU A 534 -3.77 11.17 -27.86
C LEU A 534 -3.18 10.96 -29.24
N LEU A 535 -3.38 9.78 -29.83
CA LEU A 535 -2.85 9.41 -31.14
C LEU A 535 -4.01 9.41 -32.16
N THR A 536 -4.18 10.53 -32.84
CA THR A 536 -5.17 10.76 -33.89
C THR A 536 -4.58 10.61 -35.29
N GLU A 537 -5.39 10.49 -36.34
CA GLU A 537 -4.92 10.24 -37.74
C GLU A 537 -3.90 11.28 -38.21
N ASP A 538 -4.09 12.54 -37.85
CA ASP A 538 -3.21 13.67 -38.17
C ASP A 538 -1.88 13.68 -37.46
N LYS A 539 -1.69 12.80 -36.47
CA LYS A 539 -0.43 12.61 -35.73
C LYS A 539 0.33 11.34 -36.11
N ILE A 540 -0.17 10.63 -37.14
CA ILE A 540 0.48 9.42 -37.66
C ILE A 540 1.13 9.71 -39.00
N GLN A 541 2.41 9.39 -39.14
CA GLN A 541 3.19 9.62 -40.33
C GLN A 541 3.85 8.34 -40.83
N PHE A 542 4.14 8.32 -42.14
CA PHE A 542 4.85 7.25 -42.83
C PHE A 542 6.03 7.83 -43.61
N SER A 543 7.18 7.17 -43.63
CA SER A 543 8.32 7.59 -44.42
C SER A 543 9.06 6.39 -45.05
N ASP A 544 9.36 6.52 -46.35
CA ASP A 544 10.18 5.58 -47.12
C ASP A 544 11.64 6.09 -47.27
N ALA A 545 11.92 7.30 -46.75
CA ALA A 545 13.24 7.93 -46.82
C ALA A 545 14.26 7.19 -45.93
N SER A 546 15.52 7.22 -46.34
CA SER A 546 16.62 6.86 -45.45
C SER A 546 17.02 8.10 -44.67
N LEU A 547 16.74 8.13 -43.37
CA LEU A 547 16.98 9.25 -42.47
C LEU A 547 18.05 8.90 -41.46
N GLU A 548 18.82 9.91 -41.03
CA GLU A 548 19.60 9.81 -39.79
C GLU A 548 18.67 9.80 -38.57
N TRP A 549 19.14 9.27 -37.47
CA TRP A 549 18.27 9.08 -36.29
C TRP A 549 17.76 10.39 -35.69
N GLU A 550 18.52 11.49 -35.78
CA GLU A 550 18.08 12.82 -35.37
C GLU A 550 16.94 13.32 -36.23
N GLU A 551 17.08 13.14 -37.55
CA GLU A 551 16.03 13.53 -38.52
C GLU A 551 14.76 12.72 -38.32
N ALA A 552 14.89 11.43 -37.97
CA ALA A 552 13.72 10.59 -37.65
C ALA A 552 12.98 11.06 -36.39
N ILE A 553 13.71 11.46 -35.34
CA ILE A 553 13.10 12.05 -34.14
C ILE A 553 12.40 13.38 -34.46
N GLN A 554 13.06 14.25 -35.26
CA GLN A 554 12.47 15.52 -35.69
C GLN A 554 11.18 15.29 -36.51
N LEU A 555 11.24 14.35 -37.46
CA LEU A 555 10.07 14.01 -38.28
C LEU A 555 8.93 13.44 -37.41
N ALA A 556 9.24 12.55 -36.49
CA ALA A 556 8.25 11.98 -35.58
C ALA A 556 7.61 13.04 -34.66
N ALA A 557 8.37 14.04 -34.21
CA ALA A 557 7.90 15.13 -33.37
C ALA A 557 7.10 16.21 -34.13
N LYS A 558 7.28 16.30 -35.43
CA LYS A 558 6.73 17.38 -36.27
C LYS A 558 5.23 17.62 -36.11
N PRO A 559 4.32 16.61 -36.07
CA PRO A 559 2.89 16.86 -35.86
C PRO A 559 2.58 17.53 -34.51
N LEU A 560 3.37 17.21 -33.48
CA LEU A 560 3.19 17.81 -32.15
C LEU A 560 3.71 19.25 -32.11
N GLU A 561 4.76 19.58 -32.87
CA GLU A 561 5.22 20.97 -33.00
C GLU A 561 4.23 21.83 -33.80
N GLU A 562 3.78 21.34 -34.95
CA GLU A 562 2.82 22.05 -35.82
C GLU A 562 1.51 22.34 -35.13
N GLN A 563 1.08 21.47 -34.23
CA GLN A 563 -0.15 21.62 -33.46
C GLN A 563 0.08 22.26 -32.07
N HIS A 564 1.29 22.77 -31.79
CA HIS A 564 1.66 23.48 -30.55
C HIS A 564 1.56 22.64 -29.27
N TYR A 565 1.63 21.31 -29.34
CA TYR A 565 1.75 20.44 -28.17
C TYR A 565 3.15 20.54 -27.53
N ILE A 566 4.17 20.79 -28.36
CA ILE A 566 5.55 20.96 -27.94
C ILE A 566 6.18 22.13 -28.69
N THR A 567 7.30 22.63 -28.16
CA THR A 567 8.18 23.60 -28.85
C THR A 567 9.34 22.87 -29.54
N SER A 568 10.01 23.53 -30.51
CA SER A 568 11.24 22.98 -31.11
C SER A 568 12.36 22.74 -30.11
N ALA A 569 12.37 23.46 -28.98
CA ALA A 569 13.30 23.20 -27.88
C ALA A 569 13.08 21.81 -27.25
N TYR A 570 11.84 21.31 -27.22
CA TYR A 570 11.55 19.96 -26.71
C TYR A 570 12.08 18.88 -27.66
N THR A 571 11.94 19.06 -28.96
CA THR A 571 12.50 18.15 -29.96
C THR A 571 14.00 18.08 -29.85
N GLN A 572 14.69 19.23 -29.69
CA GLN A 572 16.11 19.25 -29.46
C GLN A 572 16.49 18.56 -28.14
N ALA A 573 15.73 18.78 -27.06
CA ALA A 573 15.97 18.12 -25.78
C ALA A 573 15.82 16.59 -25.85
N MET A 574 14.93 16.05 -26.69
CA MET A 574 14.83 14.60 -26.94
C MET A 574 16.12 14.05 -27.61
N ILE A 575 16.66 14.77 -28.58
CA ILE A 575 17.91 14.43 -29.27
C ILE A 575 19.09 14.50 -28.30
N ASP A 576 19.26 15.64 -27.60
CA ASP A 576 20.34 15.84 -26.64
C ASP A 576 20.38 14.74 -25.58
N ARG A 577 19.21 14.30 -25.15
CA ARG A 577 19.08 13.24 -24.16
C ARG A 577 19.50 11.86 -24.69
N VAL A 578 19.28 11.57 -25.95
CA VAL A 578 19.79 10.35 -26.59
C VAL A 578 21.34 10.41 -26.65
N LEU A 579 21.91 11.57 -26.92
CA LEU A 579 23.37 11.75 -26.92
C LEU A 579 23.95 11.57 -25.50
N GLU A 580 23.27 12.06 -24.47
CA GLU A 580 23.75 11.97 -23.08
C GLU A 580 23.58 10.55 -22.47
N MET A 581 22.48 9.88 -22.76
CA MET A 581 22.08 8.64 -22.07
C MET A 581 22.16 7.38 -22.97
N GLY A 582 22.58 7.53 -24.22
CA GLY A 582 22.61 6.44 -25.18
C GLY A 582 21.22 6.06 -25.73
N ALA A 583 21.09 4.83 -26.19
CA ALA A 583 19.86 4.34 -26.85
C ALA A 583 18.70 4.06 -25.89
N PHE A 584 18.55 4.81 -24.82
CA PHE A 584 17.55 4.59 -23.76
C PHE A 584 16.09 4.66 -24.25
N ILE A 585 15.84 5.35 -25.36
CA ILE A 585 14.51 5.45 -25.99
C ILE A 585 14.11 4.16 -26.73
N HIS A 586 15.04 3.26 -27.01
CA HIS A 586 14.78 1.98 -27.66
C HIS A 586 14.21 0.99 -26.67
N ILE A 587 12.92 0.69 -26.79
CA ILE A 587 12.21 -0.23 -25.89
C ILE A 587 12.21 -1.69 -26.37
N GLY A 588 12.95 -2.00 -27.44
CA GLY A 588 13.04 -3.31 -28.06
C GLY A 588 12.16 -3.47 -29.29
N LYS A 589 12.30 -4.57 -30.00
CA LYS A 589 11.51 -4.94 -31.18
C LYS A 589 11.44 -3.86 -32.28
N GLY A 590 12.45 -3.01 -32.41
CA GLY A 590 12.49 -1.93 -33.41
C GLY A 590 11.61 -0.73 -33.08
N ILE A 591 11.31 -0.47 -31.81
CA ILE A 591 10.45 0.62 -31.35
C ILE A 591 11.27 1.59 -30.52
N ALA A 592 11.20 2.88 -30.85
CA ALA A 592 11.72 3.96 -30.02
C ALA A 592 10.59 4.88 -29.52
N ILE A 593 10.71 5.33 -28.27
CA ILE A 593 9.80 6.32 -27.70
C ILE A 593 10.62 7.56 -27.29
N PRO A 594 10.87 8.52 -28.21
CA PRO A 594 11.52 9.78 -27.90
C PRO A 594 10.69 10.58 -26.91
N HIS A 595 11.33 11.02 -25.81
CA HIS A 595 10.74 11.85 -24.77
C HIS A 595 11.79 12.63 -24.00
N ALA A 596 11.40 13.76 -23.41
CA ALA A 596 12.27 14.59 -22.59
C ALA A 596 11.49 15.10 -21.35
N ARG A 597 12.08 16.01 -20.56
CA ARG A 597 11.38 16.55 -19.39
C ARG A 597 10.29 17.54 -19.79
N PRO A 598 9.14 17.56 -19.12
CA PRO A 598 8.04 18.48 -19.44
C PRO A 598 8.48 19.95 -19.50
N GLU A 599 9.35 20.36 -18.59
CA GLU A 599 9.84 21.74 -18.50
C GLU A 599 10.69 22.20 -19.69
N GLN A 600 11.11 21.26 -20.53
CA GLN A 600 11.97 21.54 -21.70
C GLN A 600 11.16 21.96 -22.94
N GLY A 601 9.84 22.16 -22.81
CA GLY A 601 9.05 22.74 -23.89
C GLY A 601 7.73 22.04 -24.20
N VAL A 602 7.17 21.21 -23.32
CA VAL A 602 5.83 20.66 -23.46
C VAL A 602 4.80 21.72 -23.11
N GLN A 603 3.79 21.89 -24.00
CA GLN A 603 2.65 22.78 -23.80
C GLN A 603 1.40 21.99 -23.44
N GLU A 604 1.14 20.89 -24.14
CA GLU A 604 -0.01 20.02 -23.94
C GLU A 604 0.41 18.54 -24.01
N LEU A 605 -0.41 17.67 -23.40
CA LEU A 605 -0.22 16.23 -23.46
C LEU A 605 -0.54 15.71 -24.87
N GLY A 606 0.40 15.05 -25.52
CA GLY A 606 0.21 14.53 -26.88
C GLY A 606 1.10 13.33 -27.21
N MET A 607 0.69 12.58 -28.19
CA MET A 607 1.47 11.51 -28.83
C MET A 607 1.45 11.64 -30.34
N SER A 608 2.58 11.29 -30.99
CA SER A 608 2.66 11.11 -32.43
C SER A 608 3.40 9.82 -32.78
N LEU A 609 3.12 9.27 -33.95
CA LEU A 609 3.73 8.05 -34.45
C LEU A 609 4.31 8.26 -35.83
N LEU A 610 5.56 7.84 -36.02
CA LEU A 610 6.22 7.73 -37.31
C LEU A 610 6.58 6.27 -37.60
N ARG A 611 6.06 5.73 -38.69
CA ARG A 611 6.44 4.42 -39.19
C ARG A 611 7.44 4.57 -40.33
N MET A 612 8.62 3.97 -40.18
CA MET A 612 9.66 3.92 -41.18
C MET A 612 9.59 2.63 -41.99
N LYS A 613 9.70 2.71 -43.30
CA LYS A 613 9.77 1.51 -44.17
C LYS A 613 11.16 0.86 -44.12
N LYS A 614 12.21 1.67 -43.98
CA LYS A 614 13.55 1.23 -43.73
C LYS A 614 13.94 1.56 -42.31
N PRO A 615 14.46 0.58 -41.55
CA PRO A 615 14.86 0.85 -40.17
C PRO A 615 15.97 1.93 -40.11
N VAL A 616 15.86 2.80 -39.11
CA VAL A 616 16.83 3.82 -38.75
C VAL A 616 17.73 3.30 -37.65
N LEU A 617 19.04 3.43 -37.82
CA LEU A 617 20.01 2.98 -36.82
C LEU A 617 20.22 4.06 -35.76
N LEU A 618 19.64 3.88 -34.57
CA LEU A 618 19.81 4.82 -33.48
C LEU A 618 21.26 4.85 -33.01
N LEU A 619 21.85 6.04 -32.93
CA LEU A 619 23.28 6.24 -32.66
C LEU A 619 24.23 5.49 -33.63
N ASN A 620 23.76 5.21 -34.85
CA ASN A 620 24.48 4.43 -35.87
C ASN A 620 24.90 3.02 -35.43
N GLN A 621 24.10 2.38 -34.57
CA GLN A 621 24.34 1.04 -34.02
C GLN A 621 23.33 0.04 -34.62
N GLU A 622 23.83 -1.05 -35.21
CA GLU A 622 22.98 -2.09 -35.85
C GLU A 622 22.04 -2.77 -34.88
N GLU A 623 22.45 -2.90 -33.62
CA GLU A 623 21.61 -3.48 -32.54
C GLU A 623 20.41 -2.60 -32.15
N HIS A 624 20.42 -1.34 -32.58
CA HIS A 624 19.37 -0.37 -32.32
C HIS A 624 18.66 0.09 -33.61
N ALA A 625 18.28 -0.88 -34.45
CA ALA A 625 17.50 -0.63 -35.66
C ALA A 625 16.04 -0.34 -35.31
N ILE A 626 15.50 0.85 -35.63
CA ILE A 626 14.18 1.36 -35.28
C ILE A 626 13.33 1.55 -36.53
N ASP A 627 12.14 0.97 -36.56
CA ASP A 627 11.13 1.13 -37.59
C ASP A 627 9.86 1.86 -37.14
N LEU A 628 9.69 2.02 -35.80
CA LEU A 628 8.58 2.78 -35.21
C LEU A 628 9.11 3.80 -34.19
N PHE A 629 8.86 5.08 -34.42
CA PHE A 629 9.09 6.17 -33.48
C PHE A 629 7.76 6.67 -32.93
N ILE A 630 7.59 6.68 -31.61
CA ILE A 630 6.39 7.16 -30.94
C ILE A 630 6.82 8.30 -30.00
N CYS A 631 6.66 9.55 -30.43
CA CYS A 631 6.95 10.70 -29.59
C CYS A 631 5.91 10.86 -28.50
N LEU A 632 6.35 11.14 -27.28
CA LEU A 632 5.49 11.45 -26.14
C LEU A 632 5.81 12.84 -25.58
N ALA A 633 4.80 13.71 -25.58
CA ALA A 633 4.80 15.00 -24.88
C ALA A 633 3.99 14.86 -23.58
N ALA A 634 4.65 14.60 -22.46
CA ALA A 634 3.98 14.47 -21.17
C ALA A 634 4.05 15.79 -20.41
N ILE A 635 2.91 16.32 -19.93
CA ILE A 635 2.86 17.55 -19.12
C ILE A 635 3.14 17.29 -17.63
N ASP A 636 2.94 16.04 -17.20
CA ASP A 636 3.21 15.58 -15.85
C ASP A 636 3.55 14.07 -15.85
N ASN A 637 3.81 13.54 -14.66
CA ASN A 637 4.21 12.14 -14.49
C ASN A 637 3.02 11.16 -14.39
N LYS A 638 1.79 11.57 -14.73
CA LYS A 638 0.57 10.77 -14.47
C LYS A 638 -0.41 10.66 -15.63
N LEU A 639 -0.75 11.78 -16.25
CA LEU A 639 -1.87 11.82 -17.18
C LEU A 639 -1.66 10.93 -18.41
N HIS A 640 -0.41 10.75 -18.83
CA HIS A 640 -0.04 9.87 -19.93
C HIS A 640 0.00 8.37 -19.57
N LEU A 641 0.01 8.00 -18.28
CA LEU A 641 0.25 6.60 -17.85
C LEU A 641 -0.81 5.63 -18.37
N LYS A 642 -2.07 6.05 -18.46
CA LYS A 642 -3.16 5.21 -18.98
C LYS A 642 -2.92 4.91 -20.47
N ALA A 643 -2.73 5.94 -21.30
CA ALA A 643 -2.44 5.78 -22.72
C ALA A 643 -1.16 4.98 -22.97
N LEU A 644 -0.14 5.16 -22.11
CA LEU A 644 1.10 4.40 -22.17
C LEU A 644 0.90 2.92 -21.81
N SER A 645 0.07 2.61 -20.83
CA SER A 645 -0.29 1.24 -20.48
C SER A 645 -1.01 0.53 -21.63
N GLU A 646 -1.98 1.22 -22.27
CA GLU A 646 -2.67 0.71 -23.44
C GLU A 646 -1.70 0.49 -24.60
N LEU A 647 -0.79 1.45 -24.87
CA LEU A 647 0.26 1.32 -25.88
C LEU A 647 1.17 0.13 -25.60
N THR A 648 1.64 0.00 -24.37
CA THR A 648 2.54 -1.11 -23.97
C THR A 648 1.84 -2.46 -24.14
N SER A 649 0.58 -2.58 -23.73
CA SER A 649 -0.23 -3.79 -23.92
C SER A 649 -0.44 -4.13 -25.40
N PHE A 650 -0.52 -3.11 -26.25
CA PHE A 650 -0.63 -3.26 -27.70
C PHE A 650 0.69 -3.74 -28.33
N LEU A 651 1.83 -3.16 -27.91
CA LEU A 651 3.15 -3.48 -28.45
C LEU A 651 3.72 -4.83 -27.94
N VAL A 652 3.27 -5.32 -26.79
CA VAL A 652 3.67 -6.65 -26.27
C VAL A 652 3.06 -7.78 -27.10
N ASN A 653 1.87 -7.58 -27.66
CA ASN A 653 1.21 -8.57 -28.52
C ASN A 653 1.91 -8.62 -29.87
N GLU A 654 2.51 -9.78 -30.21
CA GLU A 654 3.32 -9.95 -31.42
C GLU A 654 2.52 -9.75 -32.72
N ASP A 655 1.27 -10.23 -32.77
CA ASP A 655 0.40 -10.07 -33.94
C ASP A 655 0.00 -8.58 -34.13
N SER A 656 -0.31 -7.88 -33.03
CA SER A 656 -0.62 -6.44 -33.08
C SER A 656 0.58 -5.63 -33.52
N LEU A 657 1.76 -5.92 -33.01
CA LEU A 657 3.00 -5.24 -33.37
C LEU A 657 3.36 -5.49 -34.86
N LYS A 658 3.25 -6.74 -35.32
CA LYS A 658 3.49 -7.08 -36.72
C LYS A 658 2.56 -6.29 -37.65
N ARG A 659 1.25 -6.28 -37.36
CA ARG A 659 0.25 -5.51 -38.12
C ARG A 659 0.53 -4.01 -38.10
N LEU A 660 0.98 -3.45 -36.96
CA LEU A 660 1.34 -2.04 -36.85
C LEU A 660 2.53 -1.69 -37.76
N LYS A 661 3.54 -2.56 -37.81
CA LYS A 661 4.71 -2.38 -38.68
C LYS A 661 4.39 -2.54 -40.17
N GLU A 662 3.38 -3.34 -40.50
CA GLU A 662 2.94 -3.59 -41.87
C GLU A 662 1.86 -2.59 -42.34
N ALA A 663 1.27 -1.80 -41.44
CA ALA A 663 0.22 -0.84 -41.76
C ALA A 663 0.72 0.22 -42.77
N GLU A 664 -0.14 0.53 -43.77
CA GLU A 664 0.19 1.50 -44.81
C GLU A 664 -0.61 2.80 -44.66
N THR A 665 -1.66 2.83 -43.82
CA THR A 665 -2.51 3.98 -43.59
C THR A 665 -2.75 4.29 -42.11
N SER A 666 -2.96 5.58 -41.78
CA SER A 666 -3.28 6.02 -40.43
C SER A 666 -4.61 5.41 -39.94
N ALA A 667 -5.60 5.28 -40.84
CA ALA A 667 -6.89 4.69 -40.54
C ALA A 667 -6.79 3.22 -40.07
N GLU A 668 -5.90 2.43 -40.67
CA GLU A 668 -5.61 1.04 -40.20
C GLU A 668 -5.06 1.02 -38.79
N ILE A 669 -4.12 1.90 -38.47
CA ILE A 669 -3.51 2.00 -37.13
C ILE A 669 -4.58 2.38 -36.09
N ILE A 670 -5.40 3.39 -36.38
CA ILE A 670 -6.49 3.82 -35.49
C ILE A 670 -7.54 2.72 -35.28
N ALA A 671 -7.92 2.01 -36.34
CA ALA A 671 -8.86 0.90 -36.26
C ALA A 671 -8.36 -0.26 -35.39
N MET A 672 -7.04 -0.52 -35.42
CA MET A 672 -6.42 -1.53 -34.55
C MET A 672 -6.46 -1.12 -33.07
N MET A 673 -6.27 0.17 -32.76
CA MET A 673 -6.28 0.70 -31.40
C MET A 673 -7.69 0.77 -30.78
N ARG A 674 -8.75 1.05 -31.59
CA ARG A 674 -10.14 1.12 -31.12
C ARG A 674 -10.76 -0.23 -30.79
N LYS A 675 -10.43 -1.30 -31.51
CA LYS A 675 -11.00 -2.64 -31.29
C LYS A 675 -10.70 -3.26 -29.93
N LYS A 676 -9.70 -2.77 -29.20
CA LYS A 676 -9.33 -3.31 -27.88
C LYS A 676 -9.99 -2.58 -26.72
N GLY A 677 -10.55 -1.40 -26.95
CA GLY A 677 -11.25 -0.60 -25.92
C GLY A 677 -12.73 -0.96 -25.75
N GLU A 678 -13.29 -1.83 -26.60
CA GLU A 678 -14.68 -2.30 -26.51
C GLU A 678 -14.80 -3.70 -25.89
N ASP A 679 -13.69 -4.42 -25.69
CA ASP A 679 -13.65 -5.79 -25.14
C ASP A 679 -13.14 -5.83 -23.66
N GLU A 680 -12.86 -4.68 -23.00
CA GLU A 680 -12.58 -4.54 -21.58
C GLU A 680 -13.71 -3.75 -20.89
#